data_1e555790d2076488c94cb933898387d9
#
_entry.id   1e555790d2076488c94cb933898387d9
#
_cell.length_a   1.000
_cell.length_b   1.000
_cell.length_c   1.000
_cell.angle_alpha   90.00
_cell.angle_beta   90.00
_cell.angle_gamma   90.00
#
_symmetry.space_group_name_H-M   'P 1'
#
loop_
_entity.id
_entity.type
_entity.pdbx_description
1 polymer ?
#
loop_
_entity_poly.entity_id
_entity_poly.type
_entity_poly.pdbx_seq_one_letter_code
_entity_poly.pdbx_strand_id
1 'polypeptide(L)'
;MGSTDLIITGKYGVLNQQKLLNATSNNINNVNTVGFIRKETQTYTSCVDWGVGATYTRRIYDQYVQRQMYSDCSDYNYYKAYAEGLDTTDRLLSDETMSVANAMSDFFDELSTAASLPTSTANRQAAMAKLDIVVNRFQTANESMFDSLNDVNSRVHDSITEINSLTRSIANINYEIRSMALSDNHVNNEIYLQMLDERDRLTGELSKLMSVKVVEQDDGTYEIYMSTGMLLANGDSYGCLTDKLNDFDSTKRQIYLSYENTEDASRNIANVQLTIDSIGGALGGYLNASKEIRNTMRELGKLAVSFADAINEQNKAGFTLEDKAGGDLLKVENVQGVSSNSSYGITCSFIEGKGENVEAYDFELIFTAGTYKIYRRGKDDTRVDITSQAKISTDGKVITFQDDNENNLYGISFELGNTTVAALTATGAERTVFYVKPTMLSASTLSSVISKPEDFAFASAVRTRTGDDNYGNAVISLTSCTATGTNYGVSVDATSHKPVFNTNAPNKIVIQANGDYNVYYKDPSDTTDSIGVLLGTAPASCKGVNVFANTVWNTAHGSGFPGYEVTIAGTVKQNDEFYVEINEKGQADNSNANALTSLRSEKLTKTTGSSQTTTLNEGYANLLALIGSASNSAKTNTEAAEAKYEQTVKMFESNSGVNLDEEATNLLMFQQSYQACAKIIEASQTVFNALIAAF
;
A
#
# COMPACT_ATOMS: atom_id res chain seq x y z
N MET A 1 -1.59 72.34 41.59
CA MET A 1 -0.61 71.43 40.92
C MET A 1 0.76 72.11 41.01
N GLY A 2 1.72 71.49 41.69
CA GLY A 2 3.06 72.04 41.81
C GLY A 2 3.83 71.86 40.46
N SER A 3 4.85 72.69 40.20
CA SER A 3 5.70 72.60 38.99
C SER A 3 6.37 71.22 38.88
N THR A 4 6.58 70.51 40.01
CA THR A 4 7.06 69.11 40.09
C THR A 4 6.05 68.07 39.51
N ASP A 5 4.74 68.29 39.68
CA ASP A 5 3.73 67.44 39.16
C ASP A 5 3.65 67.45 37.61
N LEU A 6 3.88 68.62 37.00
CA LEU A 6 3.96 68.84 35.55
C LEU A 6 5.17 68.15 34.92
N ILE A 7 6.35 68.19 35.59
CA ILE A 7 7.56 67.50 35.15
C ILE A 7 7.38 66.02 35.18
N ILE A 8 6.78 65.49 36.28
CA ILE A 8 6.50 64.05 36.45
C ILE A 8 5.50 63.60 35.39
N THR A 9 4.39 64.30 35.19
CA THR A 9 3.40 63.99 34.15
C THR A 9 4.02 64.03 32.75
N GLY A 10 4.82 65.06 32.45
CA GLY A 10 5.53 65.16 31.17
C GLY A 10 6.51 64.00 30.96
N LYS A 11 7.29 63.62 31.99
CA LYS A 11 8.22 62.47 31.94
C LYS A 11 7.50 61.19 31.62
N TYR A 12 6.45 60.82 32.38
CA TYR A 12 5.68 59.59 32.13
C TYR A 12 4.97 59.63 30.78
N GLY A 13 4.49 60.79 30.35
CA GLY A 13 3.91 60.97 29.01
C GLY A 13 4.93 60.64 27.90
N VAL A 14 6.17 61.20 27.98
CA VAL A 14 7.24 60.93 27.04
C VAL A 14 7.60 59.43 27.02
N LEU A 15 7.81 58.83 28.18
CA LEU A 15 8.13 57.39 28.28
C LEU A 15 7.04 56.48 27.71
N ASN A 16 5.78 56.83 27.93
CA ASN A 16 4.65 56.06 27.40
C ASN A 16 4.51 56.19 25.88
N GLN A 17 4.66 57.45 25.36
CA GLN A 17 4.64 57.68 23.91
C GLN A 17 5.81 56.98 23.21
N GLN A 18 6.98 56.89 23.86
CA GLN A 18 8.13 56.16 23.35
C GLN A 18 7.84 54.67 23.23
N LYS A 19 7.15 54.05 24.21
CA LYS A 19 6.72 52.64 24.14
C LYS A 19 5.73 52.40 23.01
N LEU A 20 4.74 53.29 22.85
CA LEU A 20 3.77 53.24 21.75
C LEU A 20 4.45 53.33 20.39
N LEU A 21 5.41 54.28 20.23
CA LEU A 21 6.22 54.40 19.00
C LEU A 21 7.03 53.14 18.72
N ASN A 22 7.65 52.57 19.74
CA ASN A 22 8.42 51.34 19.59
C ASN A 22 7.54 50.17 19.15
N ALA A 23 6.36 49.97 19.74
CA ALA A 23 5.43 48.95 19.36
C ALA A 23 4.94 49.07 17.91
N THR A 24 4.53 50.30 17.51
CA THR A 24 4.12 50.62 16.14
C THR A 24 5.26 50.41 15.14
N SER A 25 6.48 50.89 15.47
CA SER A 25 7.66 50.67 14.62
C SER A 25 7.98 49.16 14.48
N ASN A 26 7.84 48.39 15.54
CA ASN A 26 8.05 46.94 15.50
C ASN A 26 7.00 46.27 14.60
N ASN A 27 5.72 46.64 14.71
CA ASN A 27 4.65 46.15 13.82
C ASN A 27 4.97 46.47 12.36
N ILE A 28 5.33 47.70 12.03
CA ILE A 28 5.67 48.12 10.65
C ILE A 28 6.85 47.31 10.11
N ASN A 29 7.91 47.14 10.90
CA ASN A 29 9.12 46.42 10.47
C ASN A 29 8.86 44.96 10.20
N ASN A 30 7.90 44.34 10.88
CA ASN A 30 7.59 42.92 10.80
C ASN A 30 6.34 42.62 10.00
N VAL A 31 5.77 43.56 9.25
CA VAL A 31 4.54 43.36 8.45
C VAL A 31 4.61 42.16 7.49
N ASN A 32 5.79 41.89 6.93
CA ASN A 32 6.04 40.79 6.01
C ASN A 32 6.67 39.56 6.71
N THR A 33 6.79 39.58 8.03
CA THR A 33 7.36 38.43 8.78
C THR A 33 6.27 37.39 9.02
N VAL A 34 6.44 36.20 8.44
CA VAL A 34 5.49 35.10 8.59
C VAL A 34 5.34 34.72 10.07
N GLY A 35 4.09 34.65 10.55
CA GLY A 35 3.81 34.32 11.95
C GLY A 35 3.93 35.46 12.95
N PHE A 36 4.28 36.67 12.51
CA PHE A 36 4.30 37.83 13.39
C PHE A 36 2.89 38.24 13.79
N ILE A 37 2.69 38.41 15.09
CA ILE A 37 1.43 38.88 15.68
C ILE A 37 1.52 40.36 16.07
N ARG A 38 0.53 41.14 15.62
CA ARG A 38 0.42 42.56 15.94
C ARG A 38 0.47 42.80 17.44
N LYS A 39 1.29 43.76 17.87
CA LYS A 39 1.43 44.17 19.27
C LYS A 39 0.71 45.50 19.49
N GLU A 40 -0.12 45.57 20.55
CA GLU A 40 -0.82 46.77 20.97
C GLU A 40 -0.35 47.16 22.37
N THR A 41 0.06 48.42 22.52
CA THR A 41 0.43 48.99 23.82
C THR A 41 -0.76 49.77 24.36
N GLN A 42 -1.31 49.35 25.51
CA GLN A 42 -2.38 50.04 26.22
C GLN A 42 -1.83 50.85 27.39
N THR A 43 -2.41 52.03 27.61
CA THR A 43 -2.07 52.92 28.70
C THR A 43 -3.22 53.04 29.68
N TYR A 44 -2.96 52.94 30.98
CA TYR A 44 -3.94 53.14 32.04
C TYR A 44 -3.76 54.48 32.73
N THR A 45 -4.84 55.06 33.20
CA THR A 45 -4.79 56.25 34.11
C THR A 45 -4.36 55.81 35.50
N SER A 46 -3.34 56.48 36.08
CA SER A 46 -2.98 56.27 37.48
C SER A 46 -4.08 56.79 38.42
N CYS A 47 -4.51 55.98 39.35
CA CYS A 47 -5.47 56.39 40.38
C CYS A 47 -4.81 57.19 41.51
N VAL A 48 -3.50 57.22 41.58
CA VAL A 48 -2.75 57.83 42.70
C VAL A 48 -2.12 59.16 42.33
N ASP A 49 -1.58 59.32 41.10
CA ASP A 49 -0.71 60.45 40.73
C ASP A 49 -1.25 61.35 39.61
N TRP A 50 -2.54 61.36 39.31
CA TRP A 50 -3.17 62.22 38.29
C TRP A 50 -2.46 62.25 36.92
N GLY A 51 -1.83 61.13 36.56
CA GLY A 51 -1.06 61.03 35.31
C GLY A 51 -1.38 59.74 34.56
N VAL A 52 -0.62 59.54 33.47
CA VAL A 52 -0.67 58.28 32.72
C VAL A 52 -0.01 57.19 33.56
N GLY A 53 -0.74 56.13 33.88
CA GLY A 53 -0.26 54.99 34.63
C GLY A 53 0.68 54.09 33.84
N ALA A 54 0.84 52.88 34.31
CA ALA A 54 1.68 51.92 33.65
C ALA A 54 1.13 51.56 32.24
N THR A 55 2.03 51.35 31.32
CA THR A 55 1.72 50.81 29.99
C THR A 55 2.02 49.32 29.97
N TYR A 56 1.17 48.55 29.32
CA TYR A 56 1.51 47.17 29.01
C TYR A 56 1.26 46.89 27.53
N THR A 57 2.10 46.04 26.95
CA THR A 57 2.03 45.63 25.57
C THR A 57 1.46 44.21 25.49
N ARG A 58 0.44 44.03 24.68
CA ARG A 58 -0.18 42.70 24.45
C ARG A 58 -0.12 42.33 22.98
N ARG A 59 -0.14 41.04 22.72
CA ARG A 59 -0.33 40.49 21.39
C ARG A 59 -1.84 40.41 21.07
N ILE A 60 -2.21 40.75 19.84
CA ILE A 60 -3.60 40.74 19.38
C ILE A 60 -3.80 39.51 18.50
N TYR A 61 -4.43 38.51 19.04
CA TYR A 61 -4.78 37.25 18.29
C TYR A 61 -6.01 36.60 18.89
N ASP A 62 -6.65 35.73 18.07
CA ASP A 62 -7.73 34.86 18.49
C ASP A 62 -7.22 33.43 18.63
N GLN A 63 -7.19 32.91 19.84
CA GLN A 63 -6.72 31.55 20.14
C GLN A 63 -7.51 30.47 19.41
N TYR A 64 -8.82 30.67 19.16
CA TYR A 64 -9.63 29.68 18.47
C TYR A 64 -9.26 29.62 16.98
N VAL A 65 -9.07 30.77 16.35
CA VAL A 65 -8.66 30.87 14.96
C VAL A 65 -7.23 30.33 14.79
N GLN A 66 -6.34 30.60 15.73
CA GLN A 66 -4.96 30.08 15.71
C GLN A 66 -4.93 28.55 15.82
N ARG A 67 -5.72 27.95 16.72
CA ARG A 67 -5.82 26.49 16.84
C ARG A 67 -6.41 25.88 15.59
N GLN A 68 -7.41 26.51 15.01
CA GLN A 68 -8.00 26.07 13.75
C GLN A 68 -6.96 26.14 12.61
N MET A 69 -6.17 27.19 12.56
CA MET A 69 -5.09 27.35 11.58
C MET A 69 -4.05 26.22 11.68
N TYR A 70 -3.64 25.82 12.89
CA TYR A 70 -2.74 24.68 13.06
C TYR A 70 -3.37 23.36 12.61
N SER A 71 -4.65 23.16 12.90
CA SER A 71 -5.38 21.96 12.45
C SER A 71 -5.49 21.92 10.93
N ASP A 72 -5.89 23.03 10.29
CA ASP A 72 -6.07 23.11 8.84
C ASP A 72 -4.72 23.02 8.10
N CYS A 73 -3.65 23.57 8.70
CA CYS A 73 -2.28 23.40 8.22
C CYS A 73 -1.85 21.92 8.21
N SER A 74 -2.17 21.21 9.27
CA SER A 74 -1.88 19.78 9.36
C SER A 74 -2.65 18.96 8.33
N ASP A 75 -3.94 19.23 8.14
CA ASP A 75 -4.77 18.53 7.15
C ASP A 75 -4.26 18.79 5.72
N TYR A 76 -3.93 20.04 5.38
CA TYR A 76 -3.35 20.41 4.09
C TYR A 76 -2.04 19.65 3.82
N ASN A 77 -1.11 19.69 4.77
CA ASN A 77 0.19 19.03 4.60
C ASN A 77 0.09 17.50 4.60
N TYR A 78 -0.91 16.92 5.29
CA TYR A 78 -1.19 15.49 5.21
C TYR A 78 -1.56 15.06 3.79
N TYR A 79 -2.57 15.70 3.19
CA TYR A 79 -3.00 15.33 1.84
C TYR A 79 -1.95 15.65 0.79
N LYS A 80 -1.22 16.75 0.94
CA LYS A 80 -0.11 17.13 0.07
C LYS A 80 1.00 16.08 0.09
N ALA A 81 1.47 15.69 1.26
CA ALA A 81 2.51 14.68 1.41
C ALA A 81 2.04 13.29 0.92
N TYR A 82 0.76 12.97 1.13
CA TYR A 82 0.16 11.75 0.61
C TYR A 82 0.13 11.74 -0.92
N ALA A 83 -0.30 12.83 -1.55
CA ALA A 83 -0.30 12.97 -3.01
C ALA A 83 1.11 12.91 -3.60
N GLU A 84 2.07 13.64 -3.01
CA GLU A 84 3.47 13.63 -3.42
C GLU A 84 4.12 12.25 -3.31
N GLY A 85 3.80 11.50 -2.25
CA GLY A 85 4.32 10.15 -2.05
C GLY A 85 3.79 9.14 -3.06
N LEU A 86 2.58 9.33 -3.59
CA LEU A 86 1.98 8.42 -4.59
C LEU A 86 2.31 8.81 -6.04
N ASP A 87 2.65 10.07 -6.30
CA ASP A 87 2.74 10.63 -7.66
C ASP A 87 3.72 9.87 -8.57
N THR A 88 4.87 9.45 -8.04
CA THR A 88 5.86 8.68 -8.81
C THR A 88 5.33 7.30 -9.20
N THR A 89 4.67 6.60 -8.27
CA THR A 89 4.09 5.27 -8.50
C THR A 89 2.91 5.34 -9.48
N ASP A 90 2.04 6.34 -9.32
CA ASP A 90 0.88 6.58 -10.18
C ASP A 90 1.33 6.85 -11.64
N ARG A 91 2.28 7.75 -11.84
CA ARG A 91 2.85 8.05 -13.17
C ARG A 91 3.53 6.86 -13.82
N LEU A 92 4.30 6.09 -13.05
CA LEU A 92 4.98 4.91 -13.56
C LEU A 92 3.99 3.86 -14.10
N LEU A 93 2.98 3.53 -13.28
CA LEU A 93 2.02 2.48 -13.63
C LEU A 93 1.05 2.93 -14.73
N SER A 94 0.81 4.24 -14.85
CA SER A 94 -0.05 4.84 -15.90
C SER A 94 0.68 5.07 -17.23
N ASP A 95 2.02 4.88 -17.28
CA ASP A 95 2.80 5.03 -18.51
C ASP A 95 2.55 3.84 -19.45
N GLU A 96 1.98 4.11 -20.62
CA GLU A 96 1.68 3.08 -21.62
C GLU A 96 2.92 2.30 -22.09
N THR A 97 4.09 2.94 -22.12
CA THR A 97 5.33 2.31 -22.58
C THR A 97 5.89 1.34 -21.55
N MET A 98 5.54 1.51 -20.27
CA MET A 98 5.95 0.66 -19.16
C MET A 98 4.85 -0.33 -18.73
N SER A 99 3.68 -0.28 -19.38
CA SER A 99 2.50 -1.05 -19.01
C SER A 99 2.72 -2.55 -19.11
N VAL A 100 2.52 -3.25 -18.01
CA VAL A 100 2.52 -4.73 -17.94
C VAL A 100 1.37 -5.30 -18.79
N ALA A 101 0.18 -4.67 -18.78
CA ALA A 101 -0.97 -5.13 -19.57
C ALA A 101 -0.69 -5.07 -21.07
N ASN A 102 -0.03 -4.00 -21.54
CA ASN A 102 0.34 -3.89 -22.95
C ASN A 102 1.35 -4.98 -23.33
N ALA A 103 2.34 -5.22 -22.47
CA ALA A 103 3.33 -6.28 -22.70
C ALA A 103 2.69 -7.68 -22.71
N MET A 104 1.75 -7.97 -21.81
CA MET A 104 0.98 -9.23 -21.82
C MET A 104 0.13 -9.35 -23.09
N SER A 105 -0.52 -8.26 -23.52
CA SER A 105 -1.30 -8.26 -24.76
C SER A 105 -0.44 -8.52 -25.99
N ASP A 106 0.71 -7.88 -26.10
CA ASP A 106 1.70 -8.09 -27.16
C ASP A 106 2.21 -9.54 -27.18
N PHE A 107 2.45 -10.13 -26.01
CA PHE A 107 2.84 -11.52 -25.89
C PHE A 107 1.76 -12.46 -26.44
N PHE A 108 0.49 -12.28 -26.06
CA PHE A 108 -0.60 -13.11 -26.57
C PHE A 108 -0.85 -12.91 -28.08
N ASP A 109 -0.66 -11.71 -28.59
CA ASP A 109 -0.76 -11.43 -30.03
C ASP A 109 0.35 -12.16 -30.82
N GLU A 110 1.59 -12.12 -30.32
CA GLU A 110 2.70 -12.84 -30.94
C GLU A 110 2.56 -14.35 -30.79
N LEU A 111 2.05 -14.83 -29.66
CA LEU A 111 1.73 -16.24 -29.42
C LEU A 111 0.64 -16.74 -30.41
N SER A 112 -0.36 -15.92 -30.70
CA SER A 112 -1.39 -16.22 -31.73
C SER A 112 -0.76 -16.30 -33.13
N THR A 113 0.20 -15.42 -33.42
CA THR A 113 0.95 -15.47 -34.69
C THR A 113 1.79 -16.76 -34.77
N ALA A 114 2.43 -17.15 -33.67
CA ALA A 114 3.19 -18.39 -33.62
C ALA A 114 2.27 -19.63 -33.71
N ALA A 115 1.06 -19.58 -33.15
CA ALA A 115 0.03 -20.64 -33.26
C ALA A 115 -0.44 -20.86 -34.70
N SER A 116 -0.45 -19.81 -35.54
CA SER A 116 -0.83 -19.95 -36.96
C SER A 116 0.22 -20.70 -37.80
N LEU A 117 1.48 -20.73 -37.36
CA LEU A 117 2.60 -21.44 -38.00
C LEU A 117 3.42 -22.20 -36.94
N PRO A 118 2.87 -23.27 -36.35
CA PRO A 118 3.44 -23.90 -35.15
C PRO A 118 4.80 -24.54 -35.34
N THR A 119 5.21 -24.83 -36.55
CA THR A 119 6.55 -25.37 -36.89
C THR A 119 7.62 -24.30 -37.10
N SER A 120 7.23 -23.01 -37.14
CA SER A 120 8.17 -21.89 -37.37
C SER A 120 8.93 -21.56 -36.10
N THR A 121 10.21 -21.93 -36.05
CA THR A 121 11.11 -21.56 -34.94
C THR A 121 11.25 -20.02 -34.81
N ALA A 122 11.18 -19.28 -35.93
CA ALA A 122 11.27 -17.83 -35.91
C ALA A 122 10.08 -17.18 -35.14
N ASN A 123 8.84 -17.66 -35.39
CA ASN A 123 7.65 -17.14 -34.66
C ASN A 123 7.68 -17.54 -33.19
N ARG A 124 8.14 -18.75 -32.88
CA ARG A 124 8.34 -19.20 -31.49
C ARG A 124 9.39 -18.34 -30.77
N GLN A 125 10.49 -18.00 -31.46
CA GLN A 125 11.53 -17.09 -30.92
C GLN A 125 10.97 -15.67 -30.67
N ALA A 126 10.09 -15.19 -31.53
CA ALA A 126 9.43 -13.89 -31.33
C ALA A 126 8.48 -13.93 -30.11
N ALA A 127 7.70 -15.00 -29.94
CA ALA A 127 6.87 -15.19 -28.76
C ALA A 127 7.72 -15.29 -27.46
N MET A 128 8.85 -15.99 -27.49
CA MET A 128 9.80 -16.05 -26.39
C MET A 128 10.33 -14.67 -26.02
N ALA A 129 10.74 -13.88 -27.01
CA ALA A 129 11.21 -12.51 -26.77
C ALA A 129 10.12 -11.61 -26.15
N LYS A 130 8.86 -11.77 -26.58
CA LYS A 130 7.74 -11.04 -25.95
C LYS A 130 7.47 -11.50 -24.52
N LEU A 131 7.61 -12.79 -24.21
CA LEU A 131 7.52 -13.32 -22.85
C LEU A 131 8.59 -12.69 -21.93
N ASP A 132 9.84 -12.60 -22.42
CA ASP A 132 10.93 -11.95 -21.70
C ASP A 132 10.64 -10.46 -21.44
N ILE A 133 9.98 -9.77 -22.39
CA ILE A 133 9.54 -8.39 -22.17
C ILE A 133 8.48 -8.31 -21.06
N VAL A 134 7.52 -9.24 -21.00
CA VAL A 134 6.53 -9.27 -19.89
C VAL A 134 7.23 -9.42 -18.55
N VAL A 135 8.16 -10.38 -18.44
CA VAL A 135 8.96 -10.60 -17.21
C VAL A 135 9.69 -9.32 -16.81
N ASN A 136 10.41 -8.69 -17.76
CA ASN A 136 11.13 -7.45 -17.50
C ASN A 136 10.20 -6.31 -17.05
N ARG A 137 8.96 -6.22 -17.59
CA ARG A 137 8.00 -5.20 -17.17
C ARG A 137 7.52 -5.41 -15.74
N PHE A 138 7.22 -6.66 -15.34
CA PHE A 138 6.89 -6.97 -13.96
C PHE A 138 8.04 -6.62 -13.00
N GLN A 139 9.27 -7.00 -13.34
CA GLN A 139 10.44 -6.70 -12.53
C GLN A 139 10.68 -5.21 -12.40
N THR A 140 10.70 -4.46 -13.52
CA THR A 140 10.94 -3.01 -13.53
C THR A 140 9.86 -2.25 -12.77
N ALA A 141 8.58 -2.63 -12.93
CA ALA A 141 7.48 -2.01 -12.20
C ALA A 141 7.62 -2.22 -10.69
N ASN A 142 7.98 -3.44 -10.26
CA ASN A 142 8.20 -3.74 -8.85
C ASN A 142 9.42 -3.00 -8.27
N GLU A 143 10.54 -2.96 -8.99
CA GLU A 143 11.76 -2.25 -8.60
C GLU A 143 11.51 -0.76 -8.42
N SER A 144 10.87 -0.13 -9.40
CA SER A 144 10.54 1.30 -9.33
C SER A 144 9.57 1.63 -8.19
N MET A 145 8.60 0.75 -7.87
CA MET A 145 7.76 0.92 -6.69
C MET A 145 8.55 0.74 -5.39
N PHE A 146 9.51 -0.17 -5.36
CA PHE A 146 10.40 -0.35 -4.20
C PHE A 146 11.28 0.87 -3.97
N ASP A 147 11.80 1.50 -5.04
CA ASP A 147 12.55 2.76 -4.97
C ASP A 147 11.67 3.91 -4.47
N SER A 148 10.43 4.03 -4.99
CA SER A 148 9.46 5.00 -4.47
C SER A 148 9.15 4.78 -2.99
N LEU A 149 9.02 3.54 -2.55
CA LEU A 149 8.82 3.19 -1.14
C LEU A 149 10.00 3.62 -0.28
N ASN A 150 11.24 3.42 -0.75
CA ASN A 150 12.44 3.84 -0.05
C ASN A 150 12.54 5.37 0.04
N ASP A 151 12.20 6.11 -1.02
CA ASP A 151 12.16 7.57 -1.00
C ASP A 151 11.14 8.08 0.03
N VAL A 152 9.92 7.55 0.02
CA VAL A 152 8.88 7.89 1.00
C VAL A 152 9.32 7.55 2.43
N ASN A 153 9.95 6.39 2.64
CA ASN A 153 10.49 6.01 3.94
C ASN A 153 11.64 6.93 4.41
N SER A 154 12.43 7.48 3.49
CA SER A 154 13.45 8.48 3.82
C SER A 154 12.81 9.79 4.26
N ARG A 155 11.77 10.27 3.57
CA ARG A 155 10.99 11.44 3.96
C ARG A 155 10.31 11.26 5.34
N VAL A 156 9.87 10.06 5.68
CA VAL A 156 9.39 9.72 7.04
C VAL A 156 10.49 9.94 8.07
N HIS A 157 11.70 9.47 7.83
CA HIS A 157 12.85 9.64 8.73
C HIS A 157 13.23 11.11 8.91
N ASP A 158 13.30 11.88 7.82
CA ASP A 158 13.61 13.30 7.83
C ASP A 158 12.55 14.09 8.62
N SER A 159 11.26 13.80 8.39
CA SER A 159 10.17 14.42 9.15
C SER A 159 10.25 14.14 10.64
N ILE A 160 10.63 12.94 11.05
CA ILE A 160 10.83 12.57 12.47
C ILE A 160 11.99 13.37 13.08
N THR A 161 13.09 13.50 12.36
CA THR A 161 14.25 14.26 12.81
C THR A 161 13.89 15.75 13.02
N GLU A 162 13.12 16.32 12.11
CA GLU A 162 12.65 17.70 12.20
C GLU A 162 11.63 17.88 13.34
N ILE A 163 10.66 16.96 13.51
CA ILE A 163 9.71 16.97 14.63
C ILE A 163 10.47 16.97 15.97
N ASN A 164 11.47 16.08 16.13
CA ASN A 164 12.25 16.01 17.35
C ASN A 164 13.02 17.31 17.65
N SER A 165 13.54 17.96 16.61
CA SER A 165 14.18 19.28 16.75
C SER A 165 13.19 20.34 17.21
N LEU A 166 11.99 20.36 16.61
CA LEU A 166 10.94 21.32 16.94
C LEU A 166 10.37 21.11 18.34
N THR A 167 10.05 19.87 18.72
CA THR A 167 9.52 19.55 20.07
C THR A 167 10.51 19.95 21.17
N ARG A 168 11.80 19.66 20.96
CA ARG A 168 12.87 20.10 21.88
C ARG A 168 12.98 21.61 21.96
N SER A 169 12.95 22.31 20.82
CA SER A 169 13.04 23.78 20.78
C SER A 169 11.85 24.45 21.46
N ILE A 170 10.63 23.90 21.26
CA ILE A 170 9.41 24.38 21.92
C ILE A 170 9.49 24.16 23.44
N ALA A 171 9.97 23.01 23.90
CA ALA A 171 10.13 22.74 25.32
C ALA A 171 11.13 23.72 25.97
N ASN A 172 12.25 24.00 25.29
CA ASN A 172 13.25 24.96 25.76
C ASN A 172 12.68 26.39 25.86
N ILE A 173 11.97 26.86 24.82
CA ILE A 173 11.33 28.17 24.84
C ILE A 173 10.24 28.24 25.92
N ASN A 174 9.44 27.20 26.09
CA ASN A 174 8.46 27.13 27.18
C ASN A 174 9.13 27.26 28.56
N TYR A 175 10.26 26.59 28.77
CA TYR A 175 11.03 26.73 30.02
C TYR A 175 11.49 28.18 30.26
N GLU A 176 12.02 28.86 29.20
CA GLU A 176 12.45 30.27 29.28
C GLU A 176 11.27 31.20 29.53
N ILE A 177 10.13 31.01 28.83
CA ILE A 177 8.87 31.74 29.03
C ILE A 177 8.42 31.64 30.49
N ARG A 178 8.36 30.41 31.05
CA ARG A 178 7.97 30.18 32.44
C ARG A 178 8.92 30.88 33.41
N SER A 179 10.23 30.78 33.18
CA SER A 179 11.24 31.47 34.00
C SER A 179 11.07 32.97 34.01
N MET A 180 10.71 33.57 32.86
CA MET A 180 10.46 35.01 32.78
C MET A 180 9.11 35.42 33.33
N ALA A 181 8.08 34.58 33.21
CA ALA A 181 6.72 34.81 33.74
C ALA A 181 6.71 34.97 35.27
N LEU A 182 7.66 34.38 35.97
CA LEU A 182 7.85 34.54 37.42
C LEU A 182 8.35 35.93 37.82
N SER A 183 8.79 36.77 36.87
CA SER A 183 9.26 38.15 37.15
C SER A 183 8.09 39.13 37.15
N ASP A 184 8.02 40.01 38.15
CA ASP A 184 6.92 40.99 38.33
C ASP A 184 6.68 41.95 37.12
N ASN A 185 7.59 42.01 36.15
CA ASN A 185 7.49 42.94 35.03
C ASN A 185 7.59 42.27 33.64
N HIS A 186 7.31 40.94 33.55
CA HIS A 186 7.46 40.18 32.33
C HIS A 186 6.57 40.67 31.17
N VAL A 187 5.33 41.12 31.46
CA VAL A 187 4.32 41.57 30.46
C VAL A 187 4.82 42.76 29.61
N ASN A 188 5.78 43.56 30.13
CA ASN A 188 6.36 44.70 29.42
C ASN A 188 7.73 44.36 28.82
N ASN A 189 8.17 43.12 28.86
CA ASN A 189 9.47 42.70 28.37
C ASN A 189 9.35 42.32 26.88
N GLU A 190 10.03 43.03 26.02
CA GLU A 190 10.02 42.78 24.58
C GLU A 190 10.59 41.38 24.24
N ILE A 191 11.57 40.91 25.00
CA ILE A 191 12.16 39.57 24.83
C ILE A 191 11.12 38.51 25.12
N TYR A 192 10.29 38.66 26.17
CA TYR A 192 9.20 37.75 26.47
C TYR A 192 8.19 37.65 25.31
N LEU A 193 7.79 38.79 24.73
CA LEU A 193 6.88 38.82 23.59
C LEU A 193 7.48 38.15 22.33
N GLN A 194 8.79 38.34 22.10
CA GLN A 194 9.52 37.68 21.01
C GLN A 194 9.60 36.17 21.21
N MET A 195 9.77 35.69 22.44
CA MET A 195 9.74 34.28 22.75
C MET A 195 8.36 33.65 22.47
N LEU A 196 7.28 34.37 22.79
CA LEU A 196 5.93 33.93 22.44
C LEU A 196 5.73 33.86 20.91
N ASP A 197 6.25 34.84 20.15
CA ASP A 197 6.19 34.80 18.69
C ASP A 197 6.97 33.61 18.11
N GLU A 198 8.18 33.34 18.62
CA GLU A 198 9.01 32.22 18.19
C GLU A 198 8.40 30.85 18.57
N ARG A 199 7.80 30.75 19.77
CA ARG A 199 7.04 29.57 20.19
C ARG A 199 5.90 29.27 19.20
N ASP A 200 5.13 30.28 18.81
CA ASP A 200 4.02 30.14 17.88
C ASP A 200 4.50 29.77 16.49
N ARG A 201 5.61 30.35 16.02
CA ARG A 201 6.25 29.99 14.75
C ARG A 201 6.68 28.52 14.74
N LEU A 202 7.39 28.07 15.77
CA LEU A 202 7.81 26.66 15.89
C LEU A 202 6.63 25.70 15.97
N THR A 203 5.56 26.09 16.65
CA THR A 203 4.31 25.31 16.72
C THR A 203 3.65 25.23 15.35
N GLY A 204 3.67 26.30 14.57
CA GLY A 204 3.22 26.32 13.18
C GLY A 204 4.02 25.37 12.30
N GLU A 205 5.36 25.36 12.40
CA GLU A 205 6.20 24.40 11.68
C GLU A 205 5.92 22.96 12.12
N LEU A 206 5.75 22.71 13.41
CA LEU A 206 5.38 21.39 13.92
C LEU A 206 4.02 20.91 13.38
N SER A 207 3.05 21.83 13.24
CA SER A 207 1.73 21.52 12.71
C SER A 207 1.74 21.10 11.24
N LYS A 208 2.74 21.49 10.44
CA LYS A 208 2.94 21.01 9.07
C LYS A 208 3.32 19.53 9.04
N LEU A 209 4.13 19.10 10.01
CA LEU A 209 4.71 17.78 10.05
C LEU A 209 3.80 16.75 10.72
N MET A 210 3.02 17.17 11.73
CA MET A 210 2.10 16.28 12.44
C MET A 210 0.89 17.02 13.00
N SER A 211 -0.19 16.29 13.28
CA SER A 211 -1.39 16.88 13.86
C SER A 211 -1.20 17.16 15.35
N VAL A 212 -1.35 18.42 15.74
CA VAL A 212 -1.16 18.88 17.10
C VAL A 212 -2.39 19.62 17.66
N LYS A 213 -2.61 19.45 18.96
CA LYS A 213 -3.54 20.22 19.76
C LYS A 213 -2.78 21.06 20.76
N VAL A 214 -2.97 22.36 20.70
CA VAL A 214 -2.27 23.32 21.56
C VAL A 214 -3.18 23.81 22.67
N VAL A 215 -2.69 23.78 23.90
CA VAL A 215 -3.34 24.34 25.09
C VAL A 215 -2.40 25.37 25.70
N GLU A 216 -2.81 26.63 25.71
CA GLU A 216 -2.07 27.69 26.36
C GLU A 216 -2.37 27.73 27.86
N GLN A 217 -1.32 27.78 28.67
CA GLN A 217 -1.38 27.88 30.12
C GLN A 217 -1.36 29.34 30.60
N ASP A 218 -1.76 29.58 31.83
CA ASP A 218 -1.82 30.95 32.41
C ASP A 218 -0.45 31.64 32.49
N ASP A 219 0.64 30.87 32.47
CA ASP A 219 2.02 31.36 32.48
C ASP A 219 2.54 31.68 31.06
N GLY A 220 1.70 31.56 30.03
CA GLY A 220 2.04 31.79 28.62
C GLY A 220 2.77 30.62 27.98
N THR A 221 2.95 29.48 28.64
CA THR A 221 3.54 28.27 28.02
C THR A 221 2.50 27.50 27.21
N TYR A 222 2.95 26.70 26.23
CA TYR A 222 2.11 25.77 25.48
C TYR A 222 2.30 24.34 25.98
N GLU A 223 1.21 23.66 26.22
CA GLU A 223 1.15 22.20 26.24
C GLU A 223 0.67 21.73 24.89
N ILE A 224 1.51 20.97 24.20
CA ILE A 224 1.25 20.45 22.85
C ILE A 224 0.98 18.96 22.96
N TYR A 225 -0.19 18.55 22.47
CA TYR A 225 -0.64 17.16 22.43
C TYR A 225 -0.79 16.68 20.99
N MET A 226 -0.60 15.40 20.78
CA MET A 226 -1.06 14.71 19.57
C MET A 226 -2.60 14.67 19.53
N SER A 227 -3.16 14.34 18.36
CA SER A 227 -4.60 14.13 18.20
C SER A 227 -5.17 13.08 19.17
N THR A 228 -4.37 12.10 19.57
CA THR A 228 -4.69 11.04 20.55
C THR A 228 -4.70 11.51 22.00
N GLY A 229 -4.25 12.72 22.29
CA GLY A 229 -4.10 13.24 23.65
C GLY A 229 -2.76 12.92 24.31
N MET A 230 -1.81 12.28 23.61
CA MET A 230 -0.46 12.10 24.12
C MET A 230 0.31 13.43 24.08
N LEU A 231 1.01 13.76 25.16
CA LEU A 231 1.80 14.99 25.29
C LEU A 231 3.00 14.94 24.33
N LEU A 232 3.26 16.03 23.60
CA LEU A 232 4.44 16.17 22.75
C LEU A 232 5.46 17.12 23.31
N ALA A 233 5.02 18.23 23.90
CA ALA A 233 5.91 19.19 24.52
C ALA A 233 5.19 19.97 25.62
N ASN A 234 5.88 20.22 26.73
CA ASN A 234 5.54 21.18 27.75
C ASN A 234 6.81 21.89 28.23
N GLY A 235 6.78 22.59 29.36
CA GLY A 235 7.94 23.32 29.87
C GLY A 235 9.08 22.44 30.44
N ASP A 236 8.84 21.19 30.75
CA ASP A 236 9.79 20.32 31.46
C ASP A 236 10.14 19.04 30.69
N SER A 237 9.30 18.65 29.72
CA SER A 237 9.45 17.40 29.00
C SER A 237 9.07 17.56 27.54
N TYR A 238 9.70 16.78 26.69
CA TYR A 238 9.34 16.72 25.26
C TYR A 238 9.27 15.26 24.78
N GLY A 239 8.39 15.04 23.83
CA GLY A 239 8.27 13.78 23.12
C GLY A 239 9.33 13.66 22.03
N CYS A 240 10.01 12.51 22.02
CA CYS A 240 10.97 12.15 20.99
C CYS A 240 10.39 11.00 20.18
N LEU A 241 10.22 11.21 18.88
CA LEU A 241 9.81 10.17 17.96
C LEU A 241 11.02 9.37 17.47
N THR A 242 10.88 8.07 17.42
CA THR A 242 11.87 7.18 16.81
C THR A 242 11.17 6.29 15.79
N ASP A 243 11.78 6.16 14.62
CA ASP A 243 11.38 5.18 13.63
C ASP A 243 12.25 3.94 13.73
N LYS A 244 11.60 2.78 13.70
CA LYS A 244 12.28 1.49 13.64
C LYS A 244 11.70 0.68 12.49
N LEU A 245 12.54 -0.06 11.80
CA LEU A 245 12.05 -1.07 10.89
C LEU A 245 11.26 -2.11 11.70
N ASN A 246 10.14 -2.56 11.18
CA ASN A 246 9.41 -3.65 11.80
C ASN A 246 10.28 -4.91 11.79
N ASP A 247 10.38 -5.61 12.92
CA ASP A 247 11.23 -6.80 13.07
C ASP A 247 10.87 -7.91 12.08
N PHE A 248 9.62 -7.93 11.59
CA PHE A 248 9.11 -8.92 10.64
C PHE A 248 8.91 -8.38 9.23
N ASP A 249 9.01 -7.06 9.02
CA ASP A 249 8.80 -6.41 7.73
C ASP A 249 9.72 -5.20 7.57
N SER A 250 10.89 -5.43 6.98
CA SER A 250 11.89 -4.37 6.72
C SER A 250 11.39 -3.25 5.78
N THR A 251 10.27 -3.44 5.09
CA THR A 251 9.67 -2.40 4.24
C THR A 251 8.74 -1.48 5.00
N LYS A 252 8.38 -1.82 6.23
CA LYS A 252 7.45 -1.08 7.09
C LYS A 252 8.19 -0.39 8.21
N ARG A 253 8.03 0.92 8.34
CA ARG A 253 8.50 1.68 9.51
C ARG A 253 7.42 1.71 10.58
N GLN A 254 7.84 1.53 11.82
CA GLN A 254 7.02 1.69 13.02
C GLN A 254 7.51 2.90 13.78
N ILE A 255 6.58 3.76 14.17
CA ILE A 255 6.88 4.99 14.90
C ILE A 255 6.60 4.76 16.38
N TYR A 256 7.54 5.16 17.19
CA TYR A 256 7.46 5.08 18.66
C TYR A 256 7.63 6.48 19.24
N LEU A 257 6.86 6.79 20.28
CA LEU A 257 7.00 7.99 21.09
C LEU A 257 7.64 7.62 22.43
N SER A 258 8.72 8.29 22.77
CA SER A 258 9.34 8.26 24.10
C SER A 258 9.33 9.67 24.70
N TYR A 259 9.40 9.78 26.01
CA TYR A 259 9.48 11.07 26.68
C TYR A 259 10.85 11.22 27.31
N GLU A 260 11.51 12.32 26.97
CA GLU A 260 12.74 12.75 27.60
C GLU A 260 12.43 13.95 28.51
N ASN A 261 12.87 13.87 29.75
CA ASN A 261 12.76 14.96 30.69
C ASN A 261 14.05 15.80 30.66
N THR A 262 13.92 17.11 30.52
CA THR A 262 15.06 18.05 30.40
C THR A 262 15.86 18.16 31.70
N GLU A 263 15.22 17.90 32.86
CA GLU A 263 15.84 18.06 34.17
C GLU A 263 16.24 16.74 34.83
N ASP A 264 15.51 15.66 34.56
CA ASP A 264 15.71 14.38 35.23
C ASP A 264 15.51 13.17 34.28
N ALA A 265 16.61 12.62 33.78
CA ALA A 265 16.61 11.46 32.90
C ALA A 265 15.96 10.20 33.50
N SER A 266 15.79 10.14 34.86
CA SER A 266 15.09 9.03 35.51
C SER A 266 13.57 9.02 35.26
N ARG A 267 13.01 10.13 34.77
CA ARG A 267 11.60 10.27 34.41
C ARG A 267 11.31 9.94 32.94
N ASN A 268 12.30 9.48 32.18
CA ASN A 268 12.09 9.06 30.81
C ASN A 268 11.13 7.88 30.74
N ILE A 269 10.10 7.98 29.89
CA ILE A 269 9.06 6.94 29.71
C ILE A 269 9.39 6.13 28.47
N ALA A 270 9.26 4.81 28.59
CA ALA A 270 9.53 3.86 27.53
C ALA A 270 8.63 4.06 26.28
N ASN A 271 9.14 3.63 25.13
CA ASN A 271 8.56 3.73 23.81
C ASN A 271 7.11 3.24 23.74
N VAL A 272 6.20 4.11 23.32
CA VAL A 272 4.81 3.81 22.98
C VAL A 272 4.69 3.76 21.46
N GLN A 273 4.25 2.64 20.91
CA GLN A 273 4.02 2.51 19.47
C GLN A 273 2.81 3.34 19.02
N LEU A 274 2.98 4.16 18.01
CA LEU A 274 1.93 4.98 17.40
C LEU A 274 1.26 4.25 16.23
N THR A 275 -0.03 4.50 16.05
CA THR A 275 -0.76 4.08 14.83
C THR A 275 -0.68 5.19 13.79
N ILE A 276 -0.71 4.82 12.50
CA ILE A 276 -0.64 5.78 11.38
C ILE A 276 -1.72 6.86 11.50
N ASP A 277 -2.95 6.45 11.80
CA ASP A 277 -4.12 7.33 11.92
C ASP A 277 -4.00 8.37 13.05
N SER A 278 -3.08 8.16 13.98
CA SER A 278 -2.86 9.03 15.13
C SER A 278 -1.89 10.19 14.88
N ILE A 279 -1.19 10.19 13.75
CA ILE A 279 -0.04 11.08 13.53
C ILE A 279 -0.46 12.36 12.79
N GLY A 280 -1.15 12.25 11.65
CA GLY A 280 -1.52 13.40 10.84
C GLY A 280 -0.33 14.15 10.23
N GLY A 281 -0.59 15.31 9.63
CA GLY A 281 0.44 16.14 8.99
C GLY A 281 1.22 15.43 7.89
N ALA A 282 2.33 16.01 7.45
CA ALA A 282 3.15 15.43 6.38
C ALA A 282 3.67 14.02 6.72
N LEU A 283 4.04 13.77 7.97
CA LEU A 283 4.50 12.46 8.42
C LEU A 283 3.40 11.40 8.24
N GLY A 284 2.16 11.70 8.64
CA GLY A 284 1.02 10.81 8.44
C GLY A 284 0.72 10.56 6.96
N GLY A 285 0.84 11.60 6.12
CA GLY A 285 0.69 11.51 4.67
C GLY A 285 1.69 10.56 4.02
N TYR A 286 2.97 10.67 4.35
CA TYR A 286 4.02 9.78 3.85
C TYR A 286 3.85 8.33 4.34
N LEU A 287 3.46 8.13 5.59
CA LEU A 287 3.19 6.77 6.12
C LEU A 287 2.01 6.12 5.38
N ASN A 288 0.98 6.88 5.05
CA ASN A 288 -0.15 6.37 4.27
C ASN A 288 0.25 6.08 2.82
N ALA A 289 1.06 6.94 2.19
CA ALA A 289 1.63 6.68 0.86
C ALA A 289 2.46 5.39 0.84
N SER A 290 3.33 5.19 1.84
CA SER A 290 4.11 3.96 2.01
C SER A 290 3.22 2.72 2.13
N LYS A 291 2.07 2.82 2.81
CA LYS A 291 1.08 1.74 2.93
C LYS A 291 0.47 1.40 1.57
N GLU A 292 0.03 2.40 0.80
CA GLU A 292 -0.61 2.18 -0.50
C GLU A 292 0.38 1.64 -1.56
N ILE A 293 1.63 2.10 -1.56
CA ILE A 293 2.68 1.55 -2.44
C ILE A 293 2.88 0.05 -2.14
N ARG A 294 2.97 -0.35 -0.86
CA ARG A 294 3.09 -1.77 -0.49
C ARG A 294 1.87 -2.60 -0.92
N ASN A 295 0.66 -2.05 -0.80
CA ASN A 295 -0.56 -2.71 -1.27
C ASN A 295 -0.51 -2.93 -2.78
N THR A 296 -0.08 -1.92 -3.53
CA THR A 296 0.08 -1.99 -4.98
C THR A 296 1.13 -3.03 -5.40
N MET A 297 2.25 -3.11 -4.68
CA MET A 297 3.28 -4.13 -4.91
C MET A 297 2.74 -5.55 -4.69
N ARG A 298 1.92 -5.77 -3.64
CA ARG A 298 1.28 -7.09 -3.39
C ARG A 298 0.33 -7.48 -4.51
N GLU A 299 -0.48 -6.55 -4.98
CA GLU A 299 -1.42 -6.80 -6.09
C GLU A 299 -0.67 -7.08 -7.40
N LEU A 300 0.43 -6.38 -7.68
CA LEU A 300 1.28 -6.67 -8.84
C LEU A 300 1.92 -8.06 -8.74
N GLY A 301 2.43 -8.42 -7.57
CA GLY A 301 3.02 -9.73 -7.34
C GLY A 301 2.00 -10.88 -7.43
N LYS A 302 0.77 -10.67 -6.95
CA LYS A 302 -0.34 -11.61 -7.15
C LYS A 302 -0.60 -11.84 -8.65
N LEU A 303 -0.66 -10.76 -9.44
CA LEU A 303 -0.86 -10.86 -10.88
C LEU A 303 0.28 -11.62 -11.57
N ALA A 304 1.54 -11.41 -11.15
CA ALA A 304 2.70 -12.12 -11.66
C ALA A 304 2.62 -13.65 -11.39
N VAL A 305 2.17 -14.02 -10.18
CA VAL A 305 1.99 -15.44 -9.82
C VAL A 305 0.86 -16.07 -10.64
N SER A 306 -0.30 -15.40 -10.74
CA SER A 306 -1.44 -15.91 -11.54
C SER A 306 -1.07 -16.06 -13.01
N PHE A 307 -0.32 -15.10 -13.58
CA PHE A 307 0.18 -15.17 -14.96
C PHE A 307 1.14 -16.36 -15.15
N ALA A 308 2.13 -16.50 -14.27
CA ALA A 308 3.12 -17.58 -14.38
C ALA A 308 2.49 -18.97 -14.24
N ASP A 309 1.61 -19.15 -13.26
CA ASP A 309 0.91 -20.41 -13.04
C ASP A 309 0.04 -20.80 -14.23
N ALA A 310 -0.79 -19.88 -14.73
CA ALA A 310 -1.66 -20.15 -15.87
C ALA A 310 -0.88 -20.53 -17.14
N ILE A 311 0.18 -19.81 -17.46
CA ILE A 311 1.04 -20.10 -18.62
C ILE A 311 1.73 -21.45 -18.46
N ASN A 312 2.27 -21.75 -17.29
CA ASN A 312 2.96 -23.01 -17.01
C ASN A 312 2.01 -24.19 -17.10
N GLU A 313 0.84 -24.12 -16.46
CA GLU A 313 -0.14 -25.21 -16.47
C GLU A 313 -0.63 -25.53 -17.88
N GLN A 314 -0.91 -24.51 -18.67
CA GLN A 314 -1.32 -24.73 -20.04
C GLN A 314 -0.17 -25.26 -20.91
N ASN A 315 1.07 -24.78 -20.70
CA ASN A 315 2.21 -25.31 -21.44
C ASN A 315 2.48 -26.80 -21.11
N LYS A 316 2.36 -27.18 -19.82
CA LYS A 316 2.49 -28.58 -19.37
C LYS A 316 1.42 -29.50 -19.96
N ALA A 317 0.24 -28.96 -20.27
CA ALA A 317 -0.83 -29.73 -20.92
C ALA A 317 -0.51 -30.09 -22.38
N GLY A 318 0.50 -29.47 -22.97
CA GLY A 318 0.88 -29.66 -24.38
C GLY A 318 2.19 -30.42 -24.56
N PHE A 319 2.56 -30.55 -25.84
CA PHE A 319 3.79 -31.22 -26.28
C PHE A 319 4.59 -30.29 -27.22
N THR A 320 5.91 -30.39 -27.05
CA THR A 320 6.90 -29.59 -27.76
C THR A 320 7.16 -30.12 -29.19
N LEU A 321 7.95 -29.38 -29.99
CA LEU A 321 8.39 -29.85 -31.32
C LEU A 321 9.22 -31.14 -31.28
N GLU A 322 9.80 -31.48 -30.12
CA GLU A 322 10.58 -32.70 -29.91
C GLU A 322 9.72 -33.88 -29.41
N ASP A 323 8.38 -33.76 -29.44
CA ASP A 323 7.42 -34.72 -28.89
C ASP A 323 7.62 -34.99 -27.39
N LYS A 324 8.09 -33.98 -26.62
CA LYS A 324 8.24 -34.02 -25.17
C LYS A 324 7.12 -33.22 -24.51
N ALA A 325 6.74 -33.63 -23.31
CA ALA A 325 5.81 -32.83 -22.52
C ALA A 325 6.36 -31.42 -22.29
N GLY A 326 5.50 -30.41 -22.32
CA GLY A 326 5.82 -29.04 -21.96
C GLY A 326 6.29 -28.94 -20.51
N GLY A 327 7.19 -28.02 -20.25
CA GLY A 327 7.69 -27.69 -18.91
C GLY A 327 7.21 -26.30 -18.48
N ASP A 328 7.74 -25.86 -17.34
CA ASP A 328 7.57 -24.46 -16.93
C ASP A 328 8.28 -23.53 -17.90
N LEU A 329 7.58 -22.46 -18.28
CA LEU A 329 8.14 -21.35 -19.06
C LEU A 329 8.58 -20.21 -18.14
N LEU A 330 7.91 -20.06 -17.00
CA LEU A 330 8.11 -19.02 -16.02
C LEU A 330 8.34 -19.63 -14.64
N LYS A 331 9.11 -18.95 -13.82
CA LYS A 331 9.34 -19.32 -12.42
C LYS A 331 9.16 -18.10 -11.52
N VAL A 332 8.42 -18.29 -10.44
CA VAL A 332 8.39 -17.37 -9.28
C VAL A 332 9.11 -18.07 -8.13
N GLU A 333 10.07 -17.39 -7.52
CA GLU A 333 10.83 -17.96 -6.41
C GLU A 333 9.96 -18.13 -5.15
N ASN A 334 10.25 -19.18 -4.39
CA ASN A 334 9.62 -19.39 -3.10
C ASN A 334 10.02 -18.30 -2.11
N VAL A 335 9.06 -17.85 -1.31
CA VAL A 335 9.25 -16.72 -0.40
C VAL A 335 9.67 -17.21 0.98
N GLN A 336 10.80 -16.71 1.47
CA GLN A 336 11.23 -16.98 2.84
C GLN A 336 10.49 -16.06 3.82
N GLY A 337 9.86 -16.65 4.83
CA GLY A 337 9.25 -15.89 5.91
C GLY A 337 10.26 -15.49 6.98
N VAL A 338 9.96 -14.43 7.71
CA VAL A 338 10.75 -13.96 8.85
C VAL A 338 10.24 -14.62 10.13
N SER A 339 11.15 -15.11 10.95
CA SER A 339 10.85 -15.78 12.24
C SER A 339 11.33 -14.95 13.42
N SER A 340 10.54 -14.93 14.51
CA SER A 340 10.96 -14.36 15.79
C SER A 340 12.06 -15.16 16.47
N ASN A 341 12.23 -16.43 16.09
CA ASN A 341 13.30 -17.31 16.55
C ASN A 341 14.14 -17.74 15.34
N SER A 342 15.37 -17.28 15.27
CA SER A 342 16.29 -17.53 14.15
C SER A 342 16.65 -19.03 13.96
N SER A 343 16.32 -19.87 14.91
CA SER A 343 16.52 -21.33 14.78
C SER A 343 15.50 -22.01 13.89
N TYR A 344 14.39 -21.33 13.58
CA TYR A 344 13.29 -21.88 12.79
C TYR A 344 13.05 -21.05 11.52
N GLY A 345 12.93 -21.73 10.40
CA GLY A 345 12.59 -21.13 9.11
C GLY A 345 11.20 -21.55 8.63
N ILE A 346 10.60 -20.72 7.82
CA ILE A 346 9.37 -21.00 7.10
C ILE A 346 9.52 -20.56 5.64
N THR A 347 9.10 -21.40 4.72
CA THR A 347 9.11 -21.10 3.28
C THR A 347 7.68 -21.14 2.76
N CYS A 348 7.29 -20.13 2.00
CA CYS A 348 6.03 -20.10 1.27
C CYS A 348 6.27 -20.53 -0.16
N SER A 349 5.53 -21.54 -0.62
CA SER A 349 5.52 -21.98 -2.01
C SER A 349 4.14 -21.78 -2.61
N PHE A 350 4.09 -21.46 -3.90
CA PHE A 350 2.83 -21.40 -4.65
C PHE A 350 2.45 -22.81 -5.10
N ILE A 351 1.15 -23.13 -4.95
CA ILE A 351 0.64 -24.45 -5.32
C ILE A 351 0.32 -24.45 -6.82
N GLU A 352 0.92 -25.35 -7.54
CA GLU A 352 0.76 -25.53 -8.97
C GLU A 352 -0.70 -25.72 -9.37
N GLY A 353 -1.15 -25.00 -10.40
CA GLY A 353 -2.54 -25.00 -10.86
C GLY A 353 -3.52 -24.31 -9.90
N LYS A 354 -3.01 -23.51 -8.93
CA LYS A 354 -3.82 -22.76 -7.97
C LYS A 354 -3.46 -21.27 -7.92
N GLY A 355 -2.76 -20.77 -8.92
CA GLY A 355 -2.39 -19.36 -9.04
C GLY A 355 -3.60 -18.41 -9.09
N GLU A 356 -4.74 -18.87 -9.60
CA GLU A 356 -6.00 -18.13 -9.60
C GLU A 356 -6.51 -17.79 -8.19
N ASN A 357 -6.20 -18.64 -7.20
CA ASN A 357 -6.64 -18.50 -5.81
C ASN A 357 -5.72 -17.59 -4.97
N VAL A 358 -4.58 -17.19 -5.51
CA VAL A 358 -3.65 -16.31 -4.79
C VAL A 358 -4.28 -14.93 -4.59
N GLU A 359 -4.21 -14.46 -3.35
CA GLU A 359 -4.70 -13.15 -2.95
C GLU A 359 -3.55 -12.31 -2.34
N ALA A 360 -3.67 -10.99 -2.41
CA ALA A 360 -2.64 -10.04 -1.94
C ALA A 360 -2.66 -9.86 -0.41
N TYR A 361 -2.52 -10.96 0.32
CA TYR A 361 -2.44 -10.97 1.78
C TYR A 361 -1.04 -11.29 2.29
N ASP A 362 -0.71 -10.72 3.45
CA ASP A 362 0.40 -11.17 4.29
C ASP A 362 -0.15 -12.14 5.34
N PHE A 363 0.71 -13.03 5.83
CA PHE A 363 0.33 -14.05 6.80
C PHE A 363 1.20 -13.96 8.04
N GLU A 364 0.55 -14.09 9.20
CA GLU A 364 1.20 -14.16 10.50
C GLU A 364 0.80 -15.46 11.19
N LEU A 365 1.79 -16.31 11.47
CA LEU A 365 1.59 -17.59 12.14
C LEU A 365 2.21 -17.49 13.54
N ILE A 366 1.42 -17.71 14.55
CA ILE A 366 1.83 -17.64 15.96
C ILE A 366 1.68 -19.03 16.58
N PHE A 367 2.80 -19.55 17.07
CA PHE A 367 2.85 -20.82 17.79
C PHE A 367 3.17 -20.55 19.25
N THR A 368 2.42 -21.20 20.13
CA THR A 368 2.62 -21.14 21.60
C THR A 368 2.37 -22.53 22.17
N ALA A 369 2.84 -22.80 23.39
CA ALA A 369 2.60 -24.07 24.06
C ALA A 369 1.10 -24.44 24.06
N GLY A 370 0.76 -25.58 23.45
CA GLY A 370 -0.57 -26.15 23.37
C GLY A 370 -1.47 -25.60 22.25
N THR A 371 -1.06 -24.54 21.48
CA THR A 371 -1.92 -23.97 20.45
C THR A 371 -1.15 -23.20 19.41
N TYR A 372 -1.78 -23.00 18.24
CA TYR A 372 -1.32 -22.08 17.22
C TYR A 372 -2.46 -21.22 16.71
N LYS A 373 -2.11 -20.05 16.16
CA LYS A 373 -3.02 -19.13 15.51
C LYS A 373 -2.43 -18.64 14.21
N ILE A 374 -3.26 -18.58 13.16
CA ILE A 374 -2.87 -18.09 11.85
C ILE A 374 -3.79 -16.94 11.47
N TYR A 375 -3.17 -15.82 11.11
CA TYR A 375 -3.88 -14.63 10.69
C TYR A 375 -3.47 -14.26 9.27
N ARG A 376 -4.44 -13.83 8.47
CA ARG A 376 -4.18 -13.07 7.25
C ARG A 376 -4.28 -11.58 7.54
N ARG A 377 -3.46 -10.78 6.88
CA ARG A 377 -3.49 -9.32 6.94
C ARG A 377 -3.76 -8.75 5.56
N GLY A 378 -4.82 -7.95 5.45
CA GLY A 378 -5.21 -7.26 4.23
C GLY A 378 -4.54 -5.88 4.09
N LYS A 379 -5.05 -5.10 3.16
CA LYS A 379 -4.55 -3.75 2.82
C LYS A 379 -4.51 -2.77 4.02
N ASP A 380 -5.41 -2.93 4.99
CA ASP A 380 -5.49 -2.06 6.18
C ASP A 380 -4.75 -2.63 7.40
N ASP A 381 -3.88 -3.62 7.19
CA ASP A 381 -3.16 -4.32 8.25
C ASP A 381 -4.09 -5.01 9.28
N THR A 382 -5.39 -5.09 9.00
CA THR A 382 -6.35 -5.77 9.88
C THR A 382 -6.10 -7.26 9.91
N ARG A 383 -6.05 -7.82 11.10
CA ARG A 383 -5.90 -9.26 11.34
C ARG A 383 -7.24 -9.97 11.20
N VAL A 384 -7.29 -11.01 10.39
CA VAL A 384 -8.42 -11.93 10.31
C VAL A 384 -7.91 -13.33 10.68
N ASP A 385 -8.51 -13.94 11.69
CA ASP A 385 -8.17 -15.30 12.14
C ASP A 385 -8.67 -16.32 11.11
N ILE A 386 -7.76 -17.09 10.53
CA ILE A 386 -8.01 -18.14 9.55
C ILE A 386 -7.53 -19.50 10.04
N THR A 387 -7.30 -19.65 11.33
CA THR A 387 -6.77 -20.89 11.93
C THR A 387 -7.62 -22.14 11.61
N SER A 388 -8.94 -21.97 11.53
CA SER A 388 -9.87 -23.07 11.20
C SER A 388 -9.73 -23.60 9.76
N GLN A 389 -9.19 -22.80 8.85
CA GLN A 389 -8.98 -23.13 7.44
C GLN A 389 -7.66 -23.88 7.22
N ALA A 390 -6.78 -23.88 8.22
CA ALA A 390 -5.46 -24.49 8.11
C ALA A 390 -5.55 -26.03 8.17
N LYS A 391 -4.91 -26.68 7.21
CA LYS A 391 -4.70 -28.13 7.15
C LYS A 391 -3.21 -28.42 7.27
N ILE A 392 -2.87 -29.29 8.19
CA ILE A 392 -1.48 -29.66 8.47
C ILE A 392 -1.25 -31.04 7.85
N SER A 393 -0.15 -31.19 7.11
CA SER A 393 0.29 -32.47 6.55
C SER A 393 0.56 -33.51 7.65
N THR A 394 0.55 -34.78 7.28
CA THR A 394 0.76 -35.93 8.21
C THR A 394 2.14 -35.86 8.90
N ASP A 395 3.15 -35.31 8.27
CA ASP A 395 4.49 -35.11 8.83
C ASP A 395 4.59 -33.87 9.73
N GLY A 396 3.53 -33.04 9.77
CA GLY A 396 3.44 -31.83 10.58
C GLY A 396 4.28 -30.67 10.09
N LYS A 397 4.80 -30.70 8.86
CA LYS A 397 5.71 -29.70 8.30
C LYS A 397 5.04 -28.72 7.36
N VAL A 398 4.04 -29.16 6.60
CA VAL A 398 3.37 -28.33 5.59
C VAL A 398 2.00 -27.91 6.09
N ILE A 399 1.70 -26.62 5.91
CA ILE A 399 0.42 -26.00 6.25
C ILE A 399 -0.19 -25.47 4.97
N THR A 400 -1.40 -25.94 4.63
CA THR A 400 -2.22 -25.44 3.50
C THR A 400 -3.54 -24.89 4.03
N PHE A 401 -4.31 -24.24 3.18
CA PHE A 401 -5.60 -23.66 3.56
C PHE A 401 -6.70 -24.19 2.65
N GLN A 402 -7.75 -24.70 3.26
CA GLN A 402 -8.87 -25.32 2.55
C GLN A 402 -10.21 -24.89 3.13
N ASP A 403 -11.23 -24.83 2.27
CA ASP A 403 -12.62 -24.71 2.68
C ASP A 403 -13.19 -26.07 3.14
N ASP A 404 -14.47 -26.08 3.50
CA ASP A 404 -15.18 -27.32 3.93
C ASP A 404 -15.33 -28.35 2.81
N ASN A 405 -15.12 -27.94 1.56
CA ASN A 405 -15.16 -28.81 0.37
C ASN A 405 -13.75 -29.25 -0.10
N GLU A 406 -12.72 -29.02 0.73
CA GLU A 406 -11.31 -29.33 0.44
C GLU A 406 -10.69 -28.50 -0.70
N ASN A 407 -11.35 -27.40 -1.16
CA ASN A 407 -10.78 -26.51 -2.14
C ASN A 407 -9.70 -25.64 -1.50
N ASN A 408 -8.57 -25.49 -2.19
CA ASN A 408 -7.52 -24.58 -1.74
C ASN A 408 -7.97 -23.11 -1.84
N LEU A 409 -7.81 -22.37 -0.74
CA LEU A 409 -8.34 -21.00 -0.62
C LEU A 409 -7.39 -19.90 -1.10
N TYR A 410 -6.08 -20.07 -0.92
CA TYR A 410 -5.11 -19.01 -1.14
C TYR A 410 -4.00 -19.35 -2.14
N GLY A 411 -4.01 -20.53 -2.75
CA GLY A 411 -3.00 -20.94 -3.73
C GLY A 411 -1.58 -21.07 -3.18
N ILE A 412 -1.42 -21.15 -1.86
CA ILE A 412 -0.11 -21.18 -1.19
C ILE A 412 -0.02 -22.33 -0.18
N SER A 413 1.20 -22.73 0.09
CA SER A 413 1.57 -23.64 1.18
C SER A 413 2.74 -23.07 1.97
N PHE A 414 2.75 -23.32 3.28
CA PHE A 414 3.88 -22.98 4.16
C PHE A 414 4.59 -24.25 4.59
N GLU A 415 5.89 -24.29 4.36
CA GLU A 415 6.76 -25.38 4.80
C GLU A 415 7.65 -24.93 5.96
N LEU A 416 7.55 -25.62 7.08
CA LEU A 416 8.42 -25.45 8.24
C LEU A 416 9.72 -26.21 8.00
N GLY A 417 10.84 -25.50 7.88
CA GLY A 417 12.13 -26.07 7.44
C GLY A 417 12.62 -27.22 8.35
N ASN A 418 13.12 -26.88 9.52
CA ASN A 418 13.75 -27.82 10.44
C ASN A 418 12.91 -28.14 11.70
N THR A 419 11.61 -27.86 11.67
CA THR A 419 10.68 -28.06 12.79
C THR A 419 9.32 -28.57 12.31
N THR A 420 8.43 -28.85 13.25
CA THR A 420 7.04 -29.26 12.97
C THR A 420 6.07 -28.46 13.82
N VAL A 421 4.80 -28.39 13.42
CA VAL A 421 3.74 -27.78 14.20
C VAL A 421 3.68 -28.37 15.62
N ALA A 422 3.81 -29.70 15.75
CA ALA A 422 3.81 -30.39 17.04
C ALA A 422 4.99 -29.95 17.93
N ALA A 423 6.17 -29.75 17.36
CA ALA A 423 7.34 -29.27 18.12
C ALA A 423 7.16 -27.81 18.59
N LEU A 424 6.63 -26.94 17.72
CA LEU A 424 6.36 -25.53 18.04
C LEU A 424 5.23 -25.32 19.05
N THR A 425 4.33 -26.31 19.21
CA THR A 425 3.22 -26.29 20.17
C THR A 425 3.43 -27.21 21.35
N ALA A 426 4.60 -27.84 21.50
CA ALA A 426 4.92 -28.71 22.63
C ALA A 426 4.85 -27.95 23.97
N THR A 427 4.60 -28.69 25.06
CA THR A 427 4.60 -28.13 26.40
C THR A 427 5.97 -27.54 26.71
N GLY A 428 6.02 -26.25 27.06
CA GLY A 428 7.26 -25.51 27.32
C GLY A 428 7.93 -24.93 26.07
N ALA A 429 7.33 -25.06 24.87
CA ALA A 429 7.82 -24.38 23.69
C ALA A 429 7.72 -22.84 23.83
N GLU A 430 8.77 -22.14 23.43
CA GLU A 430 8.76 -20.68 23.38
C GLU A 430 7.80 -20.18 22.29
N ARG A 431 7.18 -19.02 22.58
CA ARG A 431 6.34 -18.36 21.58
C ARG A 431 7.14 -18.03 20.33
N THR A 432 6.78 -18.62 19.20
CA THR A 432 7.40 -18.38 17.91
C THR A 432 6.39 -17.73 16.96
N VAL A 433 6.80 -16.66 16.30
CA VAL A 433 5.99 -15.94 15.31
C VAL A 433 6.70 -15.99 13.98
N PHE A 434 5.99 -16.39 12.95
CA PHE A 434 6.43 -16.27 11.57
C PHE A 434 5.59 -15.22 10.85
N TYR A 435 6.23 -14.40 10.04
CA TYR A 435 5.58 -13.45 9.17
C TYR A 435 6.00 -13.71 7.72
N VAL A 436 5.02 -13.88 6.85
CA VAL A 436 5.24 -14.24 5.45
C VAL A 436 4.47 -13.28 4.54
N LYS A 437 5.15 -12.76 3.51
CA LYS A 437 4.60 -11.85 2.50
C LYS A 437 4.68 -12.52 1.11
N PRO A 438 3.74 -13.40 0.77
CA PRO A 438 3.86 -14.24 -0.42
C PRO A 438 4.01 -13.44 -1.71
N THR A 439 3.22 -12.37 -1.87
CA THR A 439 3.11 -11.67 -3.16
C THR A 439 3.95 -10.40 -3.28
N MET A 440 4.48 -9.86 -2.18
CA MET A 440 5.11 -8.54 -2.20
C MET A 440 6.32 -8.42 -3.14
N LEU A 441 7.12 -9.48 -3.25
CA LEU A 441 8.32 -9.51 -4.10
C LEU A 441 8.18 -10.48 -5.28
N SER A 442 7.03 -11.12 -5.46
CA SER A 442 6.84 -12.14 -6.50
C SER A 442 7.00 -11.59 -7.91
N ALA A 443 6.65 -10.33 -8.14
CA ALA A 443 6.87 -9.68 -9.43
C ALA A 443 8.35 -9.44 -9.74
N SER A 444 9.20 -9.17 -8.73
CA SER A 444 10.64 -9.01 -8.92
C SER A 444 11.39 -10.33 -9.08
N THR A 445 10.83 -11.42 -8.52
CA THR A 445 11.44 -12.76 -8.61
C THR A 445 10.89 -13.60 -9.78
N LEU A 446 9.91 -13.08 -10.51
CA LEU A 446 9.41 -13.68 -11.74
C LEU A 446 10.57 -13.76 -12.75
N SER A 447 10.81 -14.94 -13.30
CA SER A 447 11.87 -15.17 -14.29
C SER A 447 11.41 -16.10 -15.39
N SER A 448 11.96 -15.90 -16.58
CA SER A 448 11.79 -16.83 -17.70
C SER A 448 12.79 -17.99 -17.54
N VAL A 449 12.29 -19.21 -17.62
CA VAL A 449 13.13 -20.43 -17.56
C VAL A 449 13.20 -21.14 -18.91
N ILE A 450 12.43 -20.67 -19.89
CA ILE A 450 12.51 -21.16 -21.27
C ILE A 450 13.89 -20.88 -21.87
N SER A 451 14.53 -21.91 -22.41
CA SER A 451 15.86 -21.79 -22.99
C SER A 451 15.87 -21.87 -24.51
N LYS A 452 14.86 -22.50 -25.09
CA LYS A 452 14.73 -22.72 -26.53
C LYS A 452 13.31 -22.41 -27.01
N PRO A 453 13.15 -21.87 -28.20
CA PRO A 453 11.80 -21.62 -28.76
C PRO A 453 10.97 -22.90 -28.94
N GLU A 454 11.63 -24.05 -29.05
CA GLU A 454 11.04 -25.38 -29.13
C GLU A 454 10.34 -25.81 -27.81
N ASP A 455 10.69 -25.23 -26.67
CA ASP A 455 10.13 -25.56 -25.35
C ASP A 455 8.65 -25.12 -25.22
N PHE A 456 8.17 -24.22 -26.09
CA PHE A 456 6.74 -23.98 -26.21
C PHE A 456 6.01 -25.24 -26.67
N ALA A 457 5.07 -25.72 -25.89
CA ALA A 457 4.29 -26.92 -26.16
C ALA A 457 3.01 -26.57 -26.92
N PHE A 458 3.06 -26.47 -28.24
CA PHE A 458 1.93 -26.03 -29.07
C PHE A 458 0.99 -27.17 -29.44
N ALA A 459 1.47 -28.40 -29.48
CA ALA A 459 0.65 -29.55 -29.79
C ALA A 459 -0.15 -30.04 -28.57
N SER A 460 -1.34 -30.56 -28.80
CA SER A 460 -2.11 -31.23 -27.75
C SER A 460 -1.58 -32.66 -27.51
N ALA A 461 -1.77 -33.21 -26.32
CA ALA A 461 -1.42 -34.58 -25.96
C ALA A 461 -2.23 -35.62 -26.78
N VAL A 462 -3.43 -35.27 -27.15
CA VAL A 462 -4.36 -36.13 -27.87
C VAL A 462 -4.89 -35.47 -29.13
N ARG A 463 -5.26 -36.29 -30.08
CA ARG A 463 -6.01 -35.88 -31.27
C ARG A 463 -7.29 -36.72 -31.41
N THR A 464 -8.26 -36.23 -32.15
CA THR A 464 -9.51 -36.92 -32.42
C THR A 464 -9.53 -37.46 -33.85
N ARG A 465 -10.14 -38.62 -34.04
CA ARG A 465 -10.34 -39.25 -35.35
C ARG A 465 -11.75 -39.81 -35.46
N THR A 466 -12.42 -39.50 -36.55
CA THR A 466 -13.70 -40.10 -36.92
C THR A 466 -13.44 -41.46 -37.60
N GLY A 467 -14.23 -42.48 -37.28
CA GLY A 467 -14.10 -43.79 -37.90
C GLY A 467 -14.39 -43.74 -39.41
N ASP A 468 -13.60 -44.51 -40.19
CA ASP A 468 -13.66 -44.51 -41.64
C ASP A 468 -14.94 -45.16 -42.18
N ASP A 469 -15.54 -46.10 -41.39
CA ASP A 469 -16.76 -46.85 -41.77
C ASP A 469 -18.05 -46.23 -41.20
N ASN A 470 -18.00 -44.98 -40.72
CA ASN A 470 -19.18 -44.34 -40.15
C ASN A 470 -20.26 -44.05 -41.19
N TYR A 471 -21.51 -44.38 -40.86
CA TYR A 471 -22.67 -44.11 -41.72
C TYR A 471 -23.27 -42.71 -41.52
N GLY A 472 -22.96 -42.08 -40.39
CA GLY A 472 -23.32 -40.69 -40.12
C GLY A 472 -22.33 -39.68 -40.71
N ASN A 473 -22.66 -38.42 -40.60
CA ASN A 473 -21.76 -37.33 -40.99
C ASN A 473 -21.21 -36.56 -39.78
N ALA A 474 -21.29 -37.16 -38.62
CA ALA A 474 -20.79 -36.54 -37.39
C ALA A 474 -19.27 -36.54 -37.37
N VAL A 475 -18.70 -35.49 -36.85
CA VAL A 475 -17.26 -35.29 -36.66
C VAL A 475 -16.99 -35.10 -35.16
N ILE A 476 -15.96 -35.76 -34.67
CA ILE A 476 -15.44 -35.56 -33.34
C ILE A 476 -14.38 -34.49 -33.38
N SER A 477 -14.43 -33.57 -32.43
CA SER A 477 -13.45 -32.47 -32.27
C SER A 477 -12.94 -32.44 -30.85
N LEU A 478 -11.65 -32.21 -30.68
CA LEU A 478 -11.05 -31.90 -29.38
C LEU A 478 -11.38 -30.43 -29.02
N THR A 479 -12.00 -30.22 -27.87
CA THR A 479 -12.41 -28.89 -27.41
C THR A 479 -11.36 -28.29 -26.48
N SER A 480 -10.83 -29.09 -25.57
CA SER A 480 -9.75 -28.70 -24.68
C SER A 480 -8.90 -29.89 -24.25
N CYS A 481 -7.65 -29.63 -23.86
CA CYS A 481 -6.79 -30.57 -23.16
C CYS A 481 -6.07 -29.78 -22.09
N THR A 482 -6.54 -29.92 -20.83
CA THR A 482 -6.12 -29.06 -19.72
C THR A 482 -5.21 -29.73 -18.71
N ALA A 483 -5.09 -31.07 -18.76
CA ALA A 483 -4.24 -31.79 -17.82
C ALA A 483 -3.65 -33.07 -18.49
N THR A 484 -2.35 -33.25 -18.27
CA THR A 484 -1.63 -34.51 -18.43
C THR A 484 -1.34 -35.07 -17.05
N GLY A 485 -1.30 -36.40 -16.91
CA GLY A 485 -0.99 -37.01 -15.62
C GLY A 485 -2.21 -37.33 -14.72
N THR A 486 -3.45 -37.18 -15.24
CA THR A 486 -4.63 -37.66 -14.52
C THR A 486 -4.65 -39.20 -14.49
N ASN A 487 -5.19 -39.82 -13.40
CA ASN A 487 -5.27 -41.26 -13.28
C ASN A 487 -6.09 -41.94 -14.39
N TYR A 488 -6.93 -41.20 -15.11
CA TYR A 488 -7.85 -41.70 -16.13
C TYR A 488 -7.66 -41.04 -17.49
N GLY A 489 -6.64 -40.21 -17.67
CA GLY A 489 -6.39 -39.47 -18.88
C GLY A 489 -5.07 -39.85 -19.55
N VAL A 490 -4.29 -38.85 -19.89
CA VAL A 490 -2.96 -39.01 -20.46
C VAL A 490 -1.92 -38.72 -19.40
N SER A 491 -0.89 -39.55 -19.32
CA SER A 491 0.29 -39.32 -18.52
C SER A 491 1.53 -39.25 -19.40
N VAL A 492 2.64 -38.82 -18.84
CA VAL A 492 3.94 -38.82 -19.52
C VAL A 492 4.72 -40.02 -19.05
N ASP A 493 5.12 -40.88 -19.96
CA ASP A 493 6.00 -42.01 -19.64
C ASP A 493 7.36 -41.52 -19.14
N ALA A 494 7.76 -41.97 -17.96
CA ALA A 494 8.95 -41.50 -17.27
C ALA A 494 10.27 -41.78 -18.04
N THR A 495 10.28 -42.71 -18.97
CA THR A 495 11.47 -43.10 -19.71
C THR A 495 11.55 -42.42 -21.08
N SER A 496 10.43 -42.45 -21.82
CA SER A 496 10.38 -41.89 -23.18
C SER A 496 10.01 -40.40 -23.21
N HIS A 497 9.47 -39.88 -22.10
CA HIS A 497 8.88 -38.52 -21.98
C HIS A 497 7.75 -38.25 -22.99
N LYS A 498 7.11 -39.34 -23.50
CA LYS A 498 6.01 -39.26 -24.46
C LYS A 498 4.65 -39.43 -23.78
N PRO A 499 3.56 -38.94 -24.41
CA PRO A 499 2.22 -39.14 -23.89
C PRO A 499 1.79 -40.61 -24.03
N VAL A 500 1.15 -41.11 -23.01
CA VAL A 500 0.55 -42.46 -22.99
C VAL A 500 -0.82 -42.43 -22.32
N PHE A 501 -1.77 -43.20 -22.81
CA PHE A 501 -3.04 -43.34 -22.10
C PHE A 501 -2.86 -44.15 -20.82
N ASN A 502 -3.42 -43.61 -19.73
CA ASN A 502 -3.57 -44.36 -18.50
C ASN A 502 -4.62 -45.45 -18.67
N THR A 503 -4.53 -46.49 -17.88
CA THR A 503 -5.56 -47.54 -17.84
C THR A 503 -6.92 -46.91 -17.54
N ASN A 504 -7.94 -47.27 -18.34
CA ASN A 504 -9.27 -46.67 -18.29
C ASN A 504 -9.39 -45.20 -18.80
N ALA A 505 -8.45 -44.70 -19.55
CA ALA A 505 -8.64 -43.44 -20.27
C ALA A 505 -9.67 -43.63 -21.42
N PRO A 506 -10.69 -42.76 -21.53
CA PRO A 506 -11.72 -42.90 -22.55
C PRO A 506 -11.17 -42.56 -23.95
N ASN A 507 -10.90 -43.57 -24.77
CA ASN A 507 -10.24 -43.39 -26.07
C ASN A 507 -11.02 -43.93 -27.28
N LYS A 508 -12.19 -44.55 -27.05
CA LYS A 508 -13.11 -44.99 -28.12
C LYS A 508 -14.55 -44.70 -27.73
N ILE A 509 -15.35 -44.17 -28.63
CA ILE A 509 -16.77 -43.88 -28.46
C ILE A 509 -17.53 -44.58 -29.57
N VAL A 510 -18.58 -45.34 -29.22
CA VAL A 510 -19.42 -46.06 -30.18
C VAL A 510 -20.89 -45.69 -29.96
N ILE A 511 -21.59 -45.37 -31.05
CA ILE A 511 -22.99 -44.94 -31.00
C ILE A 511 -23.93 -46.13 -30.91
N GLN A 512 -24.85 -46.06 -29.95
CA GLN A 512 -25.92 -47.08 -29.72
C GLN A 512 -27.12 -46.85 -30.66
N ALA A 513 -28.01 -47.88 -30.72
CA ALA A 513 -29.26 -47.82 -31.49
C ALA A 513 -30.21 -46.69 -31.03
N ASN A 514 -30.16 -46.30 -29.77
CA ASN A 514 -30.95 -45.21 -29.18
C ASN A 514 -30.27 -43.82 -29.33
N GLY A 515 -29.08 -43.75 -29.93
CA GLY A 515 -28.30 -42.55 -30.11
C GLY A 515 -27.39 -42.19 -28.96
N ASP A 516 -27.32 -42.99 -27.90
CA ASP A 516 -26.41 -42.79 -26.78
C ASP A 516 -24.97 -43.14 -27.18
N TYR A 517 -24.02 -42.55 -26.44
CA TYR A 517 -22.58 -42.65 -26.65
C TYR A 517 -21.99 -43.65 -25.65
N ASN A 518 -21.65 -44.85 -26.07
CA ASN A 518 -20.87 -45.79 -25.25
C ASN A 518 -19.40 -45.43 -25.32
N VAL A 519 -18.81 -45.21 -24.16
CA VAL A 519 -17.40 -44.78 -24.02
C VAL A 519 -16.56 -45.95 -23.52
N TYR A 520 -15.49 -46.26 -24.22
CA TYR A 520 -14.62 -47.38 -23.97
C TYR A 520 -13.18 -46.98 -23.76
N TYR A 521 -12.45 -47.74 -22.99
CA TYR A 521 -11.00 -47.83 -23.03
C TYR A 521 -10.59 -48.99 -23.91
N LYS A 522 -9.83 -48.72 -24.95
CA LYS A 522 -9.15 -49.73 -25.78
C LYS A 522 -7.64 -49.57 -25.58
N ASP A 523 -6.96 -50.64 -25.15
CA ASP A 523 -5.52 -50.66 -25.03
C ASP A 523 -4.89 -50.32 -26.41
N PRO A 524 -4.07 -49.28 -26.56
CA PRO A 524 -3.45 -48.91 -27.82
C PRO A 524 -2.57 -50.05 -28.40
N SER A 525 -2.06 -50.94 -27.55
CA SER A 525 -1.27 -52.11 -27.96
C SER A 525 -2.11 -53.30 -28.44
N ASP A 526 -3.43 -53.25 -28.18
CA ASP A 526 -4.37 -54.33 -28.62
C ASP A 526 -4.69 -54.19 -30.11
N THR A 527 -4.05 -55.05 -30.90
CA THR A 527 -4.26 -55.13 -32.36
C THR A 527 -5.44 -56.02 -32.74
N THR A 528 -6.18 -56.56 -31.76
CA THR A 528 -7.38 -57.39 -32.00
C THR A 528 -8.59 -56.53 -32.28
N ASP A 529 -9.63 -57.13 -32.90
CA ASP A 529 -10.92 -56.46 -33.15
C ASP A 529 -11.77 -56.24 -31.88
N SER A 530 -11.15 -56.19 -30.72
CA SER A 530 -11.85 -55.99 -29.47
C SER A 530 -12.42 -54.53 -29.39
N ILE A 531 -13.65 -54.42 -28.86
CA ILE A 531 -14.29 -53.12 -28.66
C ILE A 531 -13.61 -52.36 -27.52
N GLY A 532 -12.90 -53.03 -26.61
CA GLY A 532 -12.34 -52.50 -25.40
C GLY A 532 -13.25 -52.65 -24.17
N VAL A 533 -12.83 -52.09 -23.04
CA VAL A 533 -13.57 -52.11 -21.78
C VAL A 533 -14.56 -50.93 -21.74
N LEU A 534 -15.85 -51.22 -21.57
CA LEU A 534 -16.89 -50.20 -21.44
C LEU A 534 -16.68 -49.45 -20.10
N LEU A 535 -16.45 -48.15 -20.19
CA LEU A 535 -16.32 -47.29 -19.03
C LEU A 535 -17.67 -46.71 -18.57
N GLY A 536 -18.57 -46.43 -19.52
CA GLY A 536 -19.90 -45.91 -19.24
C GLY A 536 -20.61 -45.42 -20.51
N THR A 537 -21.80 -44.87 -20.34
CA THR A 537 -22.65 -44.40 -21.44
C THR A 537 -23.06 -42.95 -21.18
N ALA A 538 -22.81 -42.07 -22.14
CA ALA A 538 -23.32 -40.70 -22.15
C ALA A 538 -24.61 -40.62 -22.99
N PRO A 539 -25.62 -39.83 -22.58
CA PRO A 539 -26.90 -39.76 -23.29
C PRO A 539 -26.80 -39.06 -24.62
N ALA A 540 -27.71 -39.31 -25.54
CA ALA A 540 -27.82 -38.69 -26.86
C ALA A 540 -27.91 -37.13 -26.80
N SER A 541 -28.30 -36.57 -25.63
CA SER A 541 -28.33 -35.14 -25.40
C SER A 541 -26.94 -34.49 -25.34
N CYS A 542 -25.86 -35.27 -25.25
CA CYS A 542 -24.47 -34.77 -25.29
C CYS A 542 -24.01 -34.39 -26.71
N LYS A 543 -24.90 -34.42 -27.70
CA LYS A 543 -24.59 -33.96 -29.06
C LYS A 543 -24.16 -32.48 -29.07
N GLY A 544 -22.94 -32.20 -29.56
CA GLY A 544 -22.41 -30.85 -29.68
C GLY A 544 -21.95 -30.22 -28.36
N VAL A 545 -21.90 -31.00 -27.28
CA VAL A 545 -21.30 -30.62 -26.01
C VAL A 545 -20.25 -31.65 -25.61
N ASN A 546 -19.45 -31.37 -24.58
CA ASN A 546 -18.44 -32.28 -24.09
C ASN A 546 -19.08 -33.61 -23.66
N VAL A 547 -18.68 -34.69 -24.30
CA VAL A 547 -19.19 -36.06 -24.03
C VAL A 547 -18.86 -36.49 -22.58
N PHE A 548 -17.80 -35.98 -22.00
CA PHE A 548 -17.32 -36.32 -20.65
C PHE A 548 -17.86 -35.40 -19.55
N ALA A 549 -18.55 -34.31 -19.87
CA ALA A 549 -19.10 -33.34 -18.88
C ALA A 549 -20.35 -33.90 -18.14
N ASN A 550 -20.66 -35.18 -18.25
CA ASN A 550 -21.83 -35.78 -17.62
C ASN A 550 -21.60 -35.95 -16.10
N THR A 551 -22.63 -35.66 -15.29
CA THR A 551 -22.62 -35.85 -13.83
C THR A 551 -22.25 -37.30 -13.41
N VAL A 552 -22.55 -38.29 -14.22
CA VAL A 552 -22.16 -39.69 -13.97
C VAL A 552 -20.64 -39.87 -13.96
N TRP A 553 -19.92 -39.20 -14.88
CA TRP A 553 -18.46 -39.25 -14.95
C TRP A 553 -17.82 -38.51 -13.80
N ASN A 554 -18.30 -37.31 -13.50
CA ASN A 554 -17.79 -36.52 -12.39
C ASN A 554 -18.00 -37.14 -11.02
N THR A 555 -19.12 -37.91 -10.86
CA THR A 555 -19.39 -38.63 -9.61
C THR A 555 -18.48 -39.87 -9.46
N ALA A 556 -18.13 -40.51 -10.57
CA ALA A 556 -17.33 -41.72 -10.55
C ALA A 556 -15.81 -41.47 -10.50
N HIS A 557 -15.35 -40.35 -11.09
CA HIS A 557 -13.94 -40.14 -11.37
C HIS A 557 -13.40 -38.73 -10.92
N GLY A 558 -14.26 -37.88 -10.35
CA GLY A 558 -13.91 -36.54 -9.93
C GLY A 558 -14.05 -35.49 -11.03
N SER A 559 -13.97 -34.22 -10.63
CA SER A 559 -13.98 -33.10 -11.57
C SER A 559 -12.69 -33.05 -12.42
N GLY A 560 -12.83 -32.76 -13.71
CA GLY A 560 -11.70 -32.72 -14.64
C GLY A 560 -11.35 -34.04 -15.33
N PHE A 561 -12.14 -35.06 -15.13
CA PHE A 561 -12.03 -36.35 -15.89
C PHE A 561 -12.39 -36.13 -17.37
N PRO A 562 -11.63 -36.69 -18.33
CA PRO A 562 -10.33 -37.35 -18.22
C PRO A 562 -9.13 -36.39 -18.44
N GLY A 563 -9.29 -35.09 -18.34
CA GLY A 563 -8.29 -34.08 -18.60
C GLY A 563 -8.26 -33.58 -20.06
N TYR A 564 -9.15 -34.11 -20.89
CA TYR A 564 -9.43 -33.60 -22.26
C TYR A 564 -10.93 -33.64 -22.51
N GLU A 565 -11.41 -32.73 -23.35
CA GLU A 565 -12.81 -32.58 -23.70
C GLU A 565 -13.02 -32.85 -25.18
N VAL A 566 -14.03 -33.65 -25.51
CA VAL A 566 -14.39 -33.91 -26.91
C VAL A 566 -15.85 -33.64 -27.17
N THR A 567 -16.12 -33.04 -28.32
CA THR A 567 -17.49 -32.85 -28.82
C THR A 567 -17.72 -33.60 -30.10
N ILE A 568 -18.92 -34.17 -30.25
CA ILE A 568 -19.35 -34.86 -31.45
C ILE A 568 -20.50 -34.07 -32.05
N ALA A 569 -20.28 -33.46 -33.22
CA ALA A 569 -21.24 -32.60 -33.92
C ALA A 569 -21.62 -33.23 -35.27
N GLY A 570 -22.88 -33.13 -35.62
CA GLY A 570 -23.41 -33.74 -36.85
C GLY A 570 -24.49 -34.79 -36.60
N THR A 571 -24.78 -35.61 -37.60
CA THR A 571 -25.75 -36.72 -37.47
C THR A 571 -25.01 -38.00 -37.25
N VAL A 572 -25.23 -38.63 -36.09
CA VAL A 572 -24.69 -39.94 -35.74
C VAL A 572 -25.66 -41.08 -36.19
N LYS A 573 -25.11 -42.24 -36.48
CA LYS A 573 -25.82 -43.48 -36.76
C LYS A 573 -25.36 -44.58 -35.80
N GLN A 574 -26.18 -45.61 -35.63
CA GLN A 574 -25.79 -46.76 -34.86
C GLN A 574 -24.50 -47.38 -35.41
N ASN A 575 -23.57 -47.73 -34.49
CA ASN A 575 -22.25 -48.29 -34.75
C ASN A 575 -21.24 -47.28 -35.36
N ASP A 576 -21.56 -45.97 -35.45
CA ASP A 576 -20.55 -44.99 -35.74
C ASP A 576 -19.51 -44.97 -34.62
N GLU A 577 -18.23 -44.92 -35.00
CA GLU A 577 -17.09 -44.96 -34.09
C GLU A 577 -16.31 -43.68 -34.14
N PHE A 578 -15.86 -43.20 -32.97
CA PHE A 578 -15.03 -42.06 -32.81
C PHE A 578 -13.88 -42.40 -31.85
N TYR A 579 -12.69 -41.85 -32.16
CA TYR A 579 -11.47 -42.21 -31.47
C TYR A 579 -10.80 -40.96 -30.91
N VAL A 580 -10.20 -41.11 -29.73
CA VAL A 580 -9.21 -40.22 -29.18
C VAL A 580 -7.89 -40.99 -29.21
N GLU A 581 -6.90 -40.44 -29.87
CA GLU A 581 -5.59 -41.09 -30.07
C GLU A 581 -4.50 -40.21 -29.48
N ILE A 582 -3.39 -40.83 -29.06
CA ILE A 582 -2.18 -40.08 -28.72
C ILE A 582 -1.70 -39.30 -29.96
N ASN A 583 -1.37 -38.02 -29.80
CA ASN A 583 -0.96 -37.16 -30.88
C ASN A 583 0.53 -37.37 -31.16
N GLU A 584 0.91 -38.50 -31.68
CA GLU A 584 2.29 -38.80 -32.10
C GLU A 584 2.67 -37.91 -33.31
N LYS A 585 3.83 -37.25 -33.26
CA LYS A 585 4.36 -36.36 -34.31
C LYS A 585 3.44 -35.18 -34.65
N GLY A 586 2.75 -34.66 -33.67
CA GLY A 586 1.82 -33.53 -33.83
C GLY A 586 2.48 -32.17 -34.05
N GLN A 587 3.64 -32.12 -34.73
CA GLN A 587 4.43 -30.87 -34.88
C GLN A 587 3.68 -29.72 -35.56
N ALA A 588 2.70 -30.02 -36.41
CA ALA A 588 1.84 -29.03 -37.07
C ALA A 588 0.55 -28.75 -36.30
N ASP A 589 0.31 -29.42 -35.18
CA ASP A 589 -0.83 -29.18 -34.32
C ASP A 589 -0.61 -27.91 -33.48
N ASN A 590 -1.63 -27.06 -33.46
CA ASN A 590 -1.63 -25.78 -32.71
C ASN A 590 -2.72 -25.74 -31.63
N SER A 591 -3.31 -26.88 -31.31
CA SER A 591 -4.44 -26.94 -30.37
C SER A 591 -4.09 -26.35 -29.01
N ASN A 592 -2.92 -26.71 -28.47
CA ASN A 592 -2.47 -26.18 -27.20
C ASN A 592 -1.97 -24.72 -27.30
N ALA A 593 -1.40 -24.32 -28.45
CA ALA A 593 -1.06 -22.91 -28.68
C ALA A 593 -2.31 -22.01 -28.69
N ASN A 594 -3.41 -22.48 -29.26
CA ASN A 594 -4.69 -21.78 -29.21
C ASN A 594 -5.23 -21.69 -27.78
N ALA A 595 -5.10 -22.76 -26.99
CA ALA A 595 -5.47 -22.78 -25.58
C ALA A 595 -4.60 -21.80 -24.77
N LEU A 596 -3.28 -21.77 -24.99
CA LEU A 596 -2.38 -20.76 -24.41
C LEU A 596 -2.81 -19.33 -24.77
N THR A 597 -3.23 -19.10 -26.01
CA THR A 597 -3.71 -17.78 -26.46
C THR A 597 -5.05 -17.41 -25.80
N SER A 598 -5.94 -18.38 -25.54
CA SER A 598 -7.24 -18.17 -24.88
C SER A 598 -7.13 -17.67 -23.44
N LEU A 599 -6.02 -17.95 -22.76
CA LEU A 599 -5.74 -17.46 -21.41
C LEU A 599 -5.85 -15.93 -21.29
N ARG A 600 -5.66 -15.20 -22.39
CA ARG A 600 -5.88 -13.75 -22.45
C ARG A 600 -7.29 -13.34 -21.98
N SER A 601 -8.29 -14.13 -22.29
CA SER A 601 -9.71 -13.86 -21.98
C SER A 601 -10.27 -14.69 -20.83
N GLU A 602 -9.49 -15.59 -20.29
CA GLU A 602 -9.89 -16.42 -19.16
C GLU A 602 -9.74 -15.66 -17.83
N LYS A 603 -10.57 -16.03 -16.86
CA LYS A 603 -10.57 -15.42 -15.52
C LYS A 603 -9.57 -16.16 -14.63
N LEU A 604 -8.35 -15.65 -14.60
CA LEU A 604 -7.18 -16.31 -14.02
C LEU A 604 -6.68 -15.66 -12.72
N THR A 605 -7.28 -14.57 -12.27
CA THR A 605 -6.87 -13.90 -11.03
C THR A 605 -8.07 -13.50 -10.22
N LYS A 606 -7.99 -13.67 -8.92
CA LYS A 606 -9.05 -13.36 -7.97
C LYS A 606 -8.92 -11.94 -7.46
N THR A 607 -10.05 -11.24 -7.34
CA THR A 607 -10.06 -9.93 -6.66
C THR A 607 -9.85 -10.13 -5.17
N THR A 608 -8.80 -9.53 -4.61
CA THR A 608 -8.44 -9.70 -3.18
C THR A 608 -9.62 -9.35 -2.26
N GLY A 609 -9.98 -10.30 -1.40
CA GLY A 609 -11.11 -10.17 -0.47
C GLY A 609 -12.49 -10.42 -1.08
N SER A 610 -12.56 -10.94 -2.31
CA SER A 610 -13.80 -11.28 -3.01
C SER A 610 -13.70 -12.67 -3.62
N SER A 611 -14.83 -13.31 -3.86
CA SER A 611 -14.90 -14.55 -4.67
C SER A 611 -14.88 -14.29 -6.18
N GLN A 612 -14.84 -13.03 -6.59
CA GLN A 612 -14.89 -12.63 -7.99
C GLN A 612 -13.53 -12.85 -8.67
N THR A 613 -13.54 -13.55 -9.79
CA THR A 613 -12.37 -13.74 -10.65
C THR A 613 -12.44 -12.79 -11.86
N THR A 614 -11.28 -12.33 -12.31
CA THR A 614 -11.11 -11.39 -13.42
C THR A 614 -10.04 -11.90 -14.38
N THR A 615 -10.02 -11.36 -15.60
CA THR A 615 -8.92 -11.61 -16.52
C THR A 615 -7.63 -10.93 -16.04
N LEU A 616 -6.49 -11.31 -16.59
CA LEU A 616 -5.20 -10.69 -16.25
C LEU A 616 -5.17 -9.19 -16.53
N ASN A 617 -5.75 -8.76 -17.67
CA ASN A 617 -5.84 -7.35 -18.02
C ASN A 617 -6.78 -6.57 -17.09
N GLU A 618 -7.94 -7.15 -16.73
CA GLU A 618 -8.82 -6.55 -15.71
C GLU A 618 -8.14 -6.49 -14.33
N GLY A 619 -7.35 -7.51 -13.97
CA GLY A 619 -6.55 -7.52 -12.74
C GLY A 619 -5.56 -6.34 -12.71
N TYR A 620 -4.86 -6.09 -13.80
CA TYR A 620 -3.96 -4.92 -13.91
C TYR A 620 -4.74 -3.59 -13.92
N ALA A 621 -5.88 -3.52 -14.61
CA ALA A 621 -6.74 -2.33 -14.57
C ALA A 621 -7.26 -2.03 -13.16
N ASN A 622 -7.60 -3.05 -12.38
CA ASN A 622 -7.98 -2.90 -10.97
C ASN A 622 -6.83 -2.36 -10.12
N LEU A 623 -5.59 -2.80 -10.37
CA LEU A 623 -4.40 -2.28 -9.72
C LEU A 623 -4.18 -0.80 -10.06
N LEU A 624 -4.30 -0.41 -11.35
CA LEU A 624 -4.24 1.00 -11.76
C LEU A 624 -5.35 1.83 -11.12
N ALA A 625 -6.57 1.30 -11.06
CA ALA A 625 -7.68 1.98 -10.41
C ALA A 625 -7.46 2.19 -8.91
N LEU A 626 -6.81 1.26 -8.22
CA LEU A 626 -6.46 1.37 -6.80
C LEU A 626 -5.56 2.59 -6.56
N ILE A 627 -4.40 2.63 -7.24
CA ILE A 627 -3.40 3.69 -7.03
C ILE A 627 -3.87 5.03 -7.60
N GLY A 628 -4.47 5.03 -8.81
CA GLY A 628 -4.98 6.25 -9.46
C GLY A 628 -6.13 6.89 -8.68
N SER A 629 -7.04 6.10 -8.10
CA SER A 629 -8.10 6.60 -7.22
C SER A 629 -7.52 7.20 -5.92
N ALA A 630 -6.53 6.55 -5.31
CA ALA A 630 -5.86 7.06 -4.12
C ALA A 630 -5.13 8.38 -4.42
N SER A 631 -4.36 8.43 -5.52
CA SER A 631 -3.63 9.62 -5.99
C SER A 631 -4.59 10.79 -6.30
N ASN A 632 -5.65 10.53 -7.06
CA ASN A 632 -6.62 11.56 -7.43
C ASN A 632 -7.41 12.07 -6.21
N SER A 633 -7.81 11.17 -5.31
CA SER A 633 -8.45 11.54 -4.04
C SER A 633 -7.53 12.40 -3.18
N ALA A 634 -6.24 12.04 -3.09
CA ALA A 634 -5.25 12.83 -2.37
C ALA A 634 -5.10 14.23 -2.97
N LYS A 635 -4.99 14.36 -4.30
CA LYS A 635 -4.90 15.65 -5.01
C LYS A 635 -6.13 16.54 -4.76
N THR A 636 -7.32 15.98 -4.93
CA THR A 636 -8.58 16.72 -4.70
C THR A 636 -8.72 17.16 -3.24
N ASN A 637 -8.36 16.30 -2.30
CA ASN A 637 -8.39 16.66 -0.88
C ASN A 637 -7.30 17.70 -0.54
N THR A 638 -6.15 17.69 -1.23
CA THR A 638 -5.12 18.73 -1.08
C THR A 638 -5.66 20.11 -1.45
N GLU A 639 -6.31 20.22 -2.63
CA GLU A 639 -6.91 21.49 -3.08
C GLU A 639 -7.99 22.00 -2.10
N ALA A 640 -8.85 21.09 -1.61
CA ALA A 640 -9.88 21.46 -0.63
C ALA A 640 -9.29 21.89 0.71
N ALA A 641 -8.27 21.18 1.20
CA ALA A 641 -7.60 21.50 2.46
C ALA A 641 -6.77 22.78 2.34
N GLU A 642 -6.14 23.05 1.19
CA GLU A 642 -5.43 24.29 0.90
C GLU A 642 -6.38 25.48 0.96
N ALA A 643 -7.51 25.43 0.27
CA ALA A 643 -8.51 26.48 0.28
C ALA A 643 -9.04 26.77 1.70
N LYS A 644 -9.25 25.72 2.49
CA LYS A 644 -9.67 25.84 3.91
C LYS A 644 -8.57 26.50 4.75
N TYR A 645 -7.34 26.04 4.61
CA TYR A 645 -6.18 26.60 5.32
C TYR A 645 -5.98 28.08 4.96
N GLU A 646 -5.98 28.45 3.67
CA GLU A 646 -5.89 29.83 3.24
C GLU A 646 -7.02 30.72 3.81
N GLN A 647 -8.24 30.21 3.87
CA GLN A 647 -9.35 30.93 4.48
C GLN A 647 -9.10 31.19 5.97
N THR A 648 -8.59 30.20 6.69
CA THR A 648 -8.30 30.34 8.12
C THR A 648 -7.10 31.27 8.35
N VAL A 649 -6.06 31.23 7.50
CA VAL A 649 -4.94 32.19 7.52
C VAL A 649 -5.46 33.61 7.31
N LYS A 650 -6.31 33.86 6.31
CA LYS A 650 -6.89 35.19 6.08
C LYS A 650 -7.75 35.66 7.28
N MET A 651 -8.46 34.76 7.94
CA MET A 651 -9.22 35.07 9.15
C MET A 651 -8.27 35.40 10.32
N PHE A 652 -7.19 34.68 10.47
CA PHE A 652 -6.15 34.96 11.47
C PHE A 652 -5.47 36.32 11.21
N GLU A 653 -5.05 36.59 9.98
CA GLU A 653 -4.41 37.85 9.57
C GLU A 653 -5.36 39.04 9.71
N SER A 654 -6.65 38.87 9.48
CA SER A 654 -7.65 39.94 9.67
C SER A 654 -7.72 40.43 11.13
N ASN A 655 -7.48 39.52 12.09
CA ASN A 655 -7.52 39.83 13.51
C ASN A 655 -6.13 40.23 14.06
N SER A 656 -5.09 39.53 13.67
CA SER A 656 -3.73 39.62 14.25
C SER A 656 -2.70 40.20 13.32
N GLY A 657 -3.04 40.45 12.06
CA GLY A 657 -2.14 41.06 11.07
C GLY A 657 -1.91 42.53 11.29
N VAL A 658 -0.79 43.02 10.75
CA VAL A 658 -0.42 44.42 10.78
C VAL A 658 -1.00 45.17 9.59
N ASN A 659 -1.84 46.17 9.84
CA ASN A 659 -2.31 47.10 8.80
C ASN A 659 -1.39 48.33 8.73
N LEU A 660 -0.64 48.46 7.64
CA LEU A 660 0.32 49.55 7.46
C LEU A 660 -0.30 50.96 7.53
N ASP A 661 -1.52 51.13 7.04
CA ASP A 661 -2.21 52.42 7.04
C ASP A 661 -2.61 52.84 8.47
N GLU A 662 -3.09 51.89 9.27
CA GLU A 662 -3.38 52.12 10.68
C GLU A 662 -2.11 52.42 11.48
N GLU A 663 -1.07 51.60 11.28
CA GLU A 663 0.20 51.80 12.02
C GLU A 663 0.91 53.07 11.61
N ALA A 664 0.87 53.49 10.32
CA ALA A 664 1.41 54.78 9.88
C ALA A 664 0.65 55.94 10.50
N THR A 665 -0.67 55.85 10.62
CA THR A 665 -1.51 56.86 11.29
C THR A 665 -1.17 56.91 12.79
N ASN A 666 -1.06 55.75 13.44
CA ASN A 666 -0.64 55.65 14.84
C ASN A 666 0.73 56.22 15.08
N LEU A 667 1.69 55.95 14.19
CA LEU A 667 3.07 56.50 14.25
C LEU A 667 3.05 58.02 14.28
N LEU A 668 2.32 58.66 13.36
CA LEU A 668 2.20 60.12 13.30
C LEU A 668 1.52 60.69 14.55
N MET A 669 0.45 60.05 15.00
CA MET A 669 -0.27 60.47 16.21
C MET A 669 0.61 60.37 17.46
N PHE A 670 1.37 59.30 17.62
CA PHE A 670 2.25 59.08 18.77
C PHE A 670 3.48 59.99 18.69
N GLN A 671 4.00 60.32 17.50
CA GLN A 671 5.05 61.31 17.33
C GLN A 671 4.59 62.72 17.77
N GLN A 672 3.40 63.14 17.36
CA GLN A 672 2.81 64.40 17.77
C GLN A 672 2.57 64.44 19.29
N SER A 673 2.07 63.39 19.86
CA SER A 673 1.85 63.26 21.30
C SER A 673 3.16 63.27 22.08
N TYR A 674 4.22 62.64 21.58
CA TYR A 674 5.58 62.68 22.14
C TYR A 674 6.10 64.12 22.17
N GLN A 675 5.98 64.85 21.05
CA GLN A 675 6.36 66.23 20.96
C GLN A 675 5.59 67.12 21.93
N ALA A 676 4.30 66.92 22.08
CA ALA A 676 3.45 67.64 23.04
C ALA A 676 3.89 67.37 24.49
N CYS A 677 4.19 66.15 24.88
CA CYS A 677 4.70 65.78 26.21
C CYS A 677 6.08 66.38 26.47
N ALA A 678 6.99 66.45 25.47
CA ALA A 678 8.28 67.15 25.57
C ALA A 678 8.13 68.67 25.78
N LYS A 679 7.13 69.30 25.13
CA LYS A 679 6.78 70.70 25.34
C LYS A 679 6.24 70.99 26.75
N ILE A 680 5.52 70.08 27.36
CA ILE A 680 5.06 70.15 28.75
C ILE A 680 6.29 70.20 29.70
N ILE A 681 7.30 69.37 29.46
CA ILE A 681 8.54 69.37 30.24
C ILE A 681 9.27 70.72 30.11
N GLU A 682 9.44 71.22 28.85
CA GLU A 682 10.04 72.49 28.55
C GLU A 682 9.32 73.72 29.25
N ALA A 683 7.98 73.70 29.16
CA ALA A 683 7.14 74.70 29.83
C ALA A 683 7.27 74.59 31.37
N SER A 684 7.31 73.40 31.91
CA SER A 684 7.48 73.23 33.35
C SER A 684 8.88 73.67 33.85
N GLN A 685 9.93 73.39 33.08
CA GLN A 685 11.26 73.87 33.35
C GLN A 685 11.32 75.46 33.33
N THR A 686 10.64 76.06 32.37
CA THR A 686 10.53 77.51 32.26
C THR A 686 9.83 78.09 33.49
N VAL A 687 8.71 77.54 33.92
CA VAL A 687 7.99 77.92 35.14
C VAL A 687 8.87 77.76 36.39
N PHE A 688 9.58 76.62 36.48
CA PHE A 688 10.46 76.32 37.61
C PHE A 688 11.61 77.29 37.69
N ASN A 689 12.26 77.60 36.56
CA ASN A 689 13.36 78.61 36.46
C ASN A 689 12.86 80.03 36.80
N ALA A 690 11.64 80.40 36.35
CA ALA A 690 11.03 81.68 36.73
C ALA A 690 10.73 81.80 38.24
N LEU A 691 10.37 80.69 38.85
CA LEU A 691 10.10 80.62 40.30
C LEU A 691 11.41 80.73 41.08
N ILE A 692 12.50 80.08 40.68
CA ILE A 692 13.82 80.20 41.29
C ILE A 692 14.35 81.63 41.09
N ALA A 693 14.16 82.25 39.95
CA ALA A 693 14.60 83.64 39.70
C ALA A 693 13.78 84.70 40.48
N ALA A 694 12.59 84.31 41.00
CA ALA A 694 11.75 85.16 41.82
C ALA A 694 12.08 85.13 43.32
N PHE A 695 12.87 84.13 43.74
CA PHE A 695 13.43 84.00 45.10
C PHE A 695 14.93 84.45 45.09
#